data_598320605e02b64273d9855b149a93ac
#
_entry.id   598320605e02b64273d9855b149a93ac
#
_cell.length_a   1.000
_cell.length_b   1.000
_cell.length_c   1.000
_cell.angle_alpha   90.00
_cell.angle_beta   90.00
_cell.angle_gamma   90.00
#
_symmetry.space_group_name_H-M   'P 1'
#
loop_
_entity.id
_entity.type
_entity.pdbx_description
1 polymer ?
#
loop_
_entity_poly.entity_id
_entity_poly.type
_entity_poly.pdbx_seq_one_letter_code
_entity_poly.pdbx_strand_id
1 'polypeptide(L)'
;MSYSQLFRTATAAPKAVDDALELEPQQQRQEPFTLLFVDDEDGVLNALRRIFMDENYTILTANSGDKAIRILEERQVHLLITDHRMPGMTGAELLKVVRERWPETIRIMLTGYADVNSIMGAVKEGAVYKFITKPWNDEDLRLTVSLALQQYLLMHENRHLKELARQQQSKIKNYAGLFEENRGMLGDILVKCGLIGQEELALANKQQEQGEFLGDTLIRLKLLTENHLIAALQKSLGVEYLDLRELTIPANVARCLPRELCEQSRLIPVKLDGSQLTIAMADPSDILKCDNISRVTGLKVISVLASSSQIGERLRQVWDTGDLAIDEFNDLEPLDEIDIILDEEEKEASVEELIGSSKVPPVIRIVNAIMSEAIRYGASDIHVEAKTKYSVIRYRIDGMLHAKIKIPADLHAAVISRIKILAKMDIAERRRPQDGRITVKAGTRIVDLRVSSLPTINGEKVVMRILDKSSAIKRMEELGVLPDDLNKITIISKKPQGVIIATGPTGSGKTTMLYSLLAAMMNPSKNFETIEEPVEYYLEEANQVSIHEKIGLSFAQVLRATLRQDPDVILVGEMRDFDTADTAFKAALTGHMVLSTLHTNSAIASITRLIDMGIKPYILASALEGIIAQRLVRRICENCREETVPDPEQSALLRVPEDFFNGTTFRGAGCVRCNNTGYKGRLGIYEIFLMSDEYRQLIGTSYKESEIQTIARVNGMRSLLEDGLEKVRQGLTTMEEILRVVGPAVRMERQCDHCGKLMESRHLFCPHCGAFRQNCCKSCHQSLEDEWLVCPVCGTAR
;
A
#
# COMPACT_ATOMS: atom_id res chain seq x y z
N MET A 1 -13.23 29.42 51.38
CA MET A 1 -14.45 28.59 51.19
C MET A 1 -14.11 27.61 50.09
N SER A 2 -14.21 26.33 50.40
CA SER A 2 -13.87 25.27 49.49
C SER A 2 -14.93 25.16 48.35
N TYR A 3 -14.50 24.97 47.14
CA TYR A 3 -15.32 24.85 45.94
C TYR A 3 -16.42 23.73 46.03
N SER A 4 -16.30 22.81 47.00
CA SER A 4 -17.26 21.79 47.32
C SER A 4 -18.59 22.27 47.92
N GLN A 5 -18.64 23.57 48.41
CA GLN A 5 -19.84 24.15 48.97
C GLN A 5 -20.73 24.90 47.97
N LEU A 6 -20.22 25.22 46.80
CA LEU A 6 -21.00 25.85 45.70
C LEU A 6 -21.91 24.88 44.92
N PHE A 7 -21.73 23.60 45.09
CA PHE A 7 -22.51 22.57 44.38
C PHE A 7 -23.70 22.02 45.19
N ARG A 8 -23.97 22.54 46.41
CA ARG A 8 -25.10 22.05 47.25
C ARG A 8 -26.41 22.82 47.18
N THR A 9 -26.54 23.86 46.36
CA THR A 9 -27.76 24.67 46.29
C THR A 9 -28.27 24.86 44.87
N ALA A 10 -28.44 23.80 44.13
CA ALA A 10 -29.26 23.83 42.92
C ALA A 10 -29.95 22.47 42.70
N THR A 11 -30.85 22.13 43.67
CA THR A 11 -31.80 21.06 43.46
C THR A 11 -33.19 21.65 43.34
N ALA A 12 -33.56 21.94 42.11
CA ALA A 12 -34.97 21.99 41.70
C ALA A 12 -35.02 21.58 40.23
N ALA A 13 -35.22 20.30 40.02
CA ALA A 13 -35.48 19.73 38.70
C ALA A 13 -36.87 20.12 38.20
N PRO A 14 -37.03 20.55 36.95
CA PRO A 14 -38.29 20.47 36.26
C PRO A 14 -38.50 19.00 35.82
N LYS A 15 -39.72 18.55 36.01
CA LYS A 15 -40.22 17.21 35.70
C LYS A 15 -39.83 16.81 34.26
N ALA A 16 -39.23 15.66 34.15
CA ALA A 16 -38.98 14.94 32.90
C ALA A 16 -40.34 14.65 32.24
N VAL A 17 -40.45 15.00 30.98
CA VAL A 17 -41.36 14.37 30.07
C VAL A 17 -40.67 13.10 29.60
N ASP A 18 -41.13 11.96 30.09
CA ASP A 18 -40.85 10.64 29.53
C ASP A 18 -41.49 10.58 28.13
N ASP A 19 -40.67 10.71 27.14
CA ASP A 19 -40.89 10.13 25.81
C ASP A 19 -39.58 9.44 25.40
N ALA A 20 -39.46 8.22 25.91
CA ALA A 20 -38.52 7.26 25.38
C ALA A 20 -38.97 6.93 23.96
N LEU A 21 -38.26 7.45 22.99
CA LEU A 21 -38.28 6.93 21.62
C LEU A 21 -37.59 5.59 21.61
N GLU A 22 -38.34 4.53 21.87
CA GLU A 22 -38.03 3.21 21.39
C GLU A 22 -38.02 3.27 19.86
N LEU A 23 -36.85 3.32 19.27
CA LEU A 23 -36.64 3.07 17.84
C LEU A 23 -36.78 1.57 17.61
N GLU A 24 -38.02 1.06 17.61
CA GLU A 24 -38.32 -0.13 16.84
C GLU A 24 -38.02 0.16 15.35
N PRO A 25 -37.44 -0.80 14.60
CA PRO A 25 -37.26 -0.63 13.17
C PRO A 25 -38.65 -0.56 12.52
N GLN A 26 -39.15 0.63 12.35
CA GLN A 26 -40.34 0.85 11.52
C GLN A 26 -40.00 0.35 10.12
N GLN A 27 -40.49 -0.83 9.76
CA GLN A 27 -40.71 -1.21 8.38
C GLN A 27 -41.66 -0.11 7.79
N GLN A 28 -41.04 0.93 7.22
CA GLN A 28 -41.76 1.87 6.38
C GLN A 28 -42.37 1.04 5.24
N ARG A 29 -43.67 0.92 5.20
CA ARG A 29 -44.39 0.51 4.01
C ARG A 29 -43.98 1.50 2.93
N GLN A 30 -43.08 1.12 2.05
CA GLN A 30 -42.70 1.88 0.87
C GLN A 30 -43.98 2.04 0.04
N GLU A 31 -44.44 3.26 -0.17
CA GLU A 31 -45.49 3.55 -1.14
C GLU A 31 -45.01 3.06 -2.51
N PRO A 32 -45.94 2.47 -3.34
CA PRO A 32 -45.54 1.94 -4.63
C PRO A 32 -44.96 3.04 -5.52
N PHE A 33 -43.87 2.78 -6.20
CA PHE A 33 -43.29 3.71 -7.16
C PHE A 33 -44.27 4.04 -8.28
N THR A 34 -44.36 5.30 -8.67
CA THR A 34 -45.20 5.78 -9.75
C THR A 34 -44.36 5.90 -11.03
N LEU A 35 -44.75 5.15 -12.06
CA LEU A 35 -44.18 5.18 -13.40
C LEU A 35 -45.12 5.90 -14.35
N LEU A 36 -44.61 6.79 -15.20
CA LEU A 36 -45.36 7.48 -16.23
C LEU A 36 -44.84 7.08 -17.61
N PHE A 37 -45.71 6.45 -18.43
CA PHE A 37 -45.40 6.11 -19.81
C PHE A 37 -46.07 7.10 -20.77
N VAL A 38 -45.33 7.61 -21.73
CA VAL A 38 -45.75 8.61 -22.69
C VAL A 38 -45.46 8.16 -24.12
N ASP A 39 -46.50 7.92 -24.91
CA ASP A 39 -46.37 7.49 -26.31
C ASP A 39 -47.68 7.85 -27.01
N ASP A 40 -47.64 8.33 -28.24
CA ASP A 40 -48.83 8.68 -29.00
C ASP A 40 -49.58 7.47 -29.52
N GLU A 41 -48.95 6.28 -29.52
CA GLU A 41 -49.55 5.02 -29.88
C GLU A 41 -50.13 4.28 -28.66
N ASP A 42 -51.48 4.17 -28.54
CA ASP A 42 -52.14 3.42 -27.47
C ASP A 42 -51.71 1.96 -27.40
N GLY A 43 -51.30 1.37 -28.52
CA GLY A 43 -50.80 0.01 -28.61
C GLY A 43 -49.49 -0.17 -27.82
N VAL A 44 -48.58 0.81 -27.90
CA VAL A 44 -47.27 0.86 -27.17
C VAL A 44 -47.54 1.06 -25.68
N LEU A 45 -48.42 1.97 -25.31
CA LEU A 45 -48.79 2.20 -23.91
C LEU A 45 -49.39 0.95 -23.27
N ASN A 46 -50.20 0.21 -23.97
CA ASN A 46 -50.79 -1.04 -23.49
C ASN A 46 -49.74 -2.16 -23.38
N ALA A 47 -48.75 -2.22 -24.29
CA ALA A 47 -47.63 -3.14 -24.18
C ALA A 47 -46.76 -2.87 -22.96
N LEU A 48 -46.36 -1.61 -22.75
CA LEU A 48 -45.59 -1.18 -21.57
C LEU A 48 -46.37 -1.48 -20.26
N ARG A 49 -47.67 -1.21 -20.24
CA ARG A 49 -48.49 -1.50 -19.06
C ARG A 49 -48.53 -2.99 -18.72
N ARG A 50 -48.55 -3.91 -19.71
CA ARG A 50 -48.55 -5.34 -19.49
C ARG A 50 -47.24 -5.84 -18.92
N ILE A 51 -46.11 -5.26 -19.32
CA ILE A 51 -44.77 -5.65 -18.87
C ILE A 51 -44.62 -5.47 -17.35
N PHE A 52 -45.23 -4.41 -16.79
CA PHE A 52 -45.08 -4.05 -15.36
C PHE A 52 -46.35 -4.34 -14.54
N MET A 53 -47.35 -5.08 -15.09
CA MET A 53 -48.64 -5.30 -14.43
C MET A 53 -48.52 -6.19 -13.17
N ASP A 54 -47.53 -7.08 -13.14
CA ASP A 54 -47.28 -8.00 -12.02
C ASP A 54 -46.36 -7.40 -10.94
N GLU A 55 -45.84 -6.19 -11.17
CA GLU A 55 -44.95 -5.49 -10.26
C GLU A 55 -45.72 -4.50 -9.38
N ASN A 56 -45.23 -4.21 -8.20
CA ASN A 56 -45.85 -3.31 -7.25
C ASN A 56 -45.60 -1.82 -7.60
N TYR A 57 -46.02 -1.40 -8.82
CA TYR A 57 -45.87 -0.04 -9.32
C TYR A 57 -47.23 0.59 -9.61
N THR A 58 -47.35 1.90 -9.38
CA THR A 58 -48.50 2.70 -9.88
C THR A 58 -48.17 3.17 -11.29
N ILE A 59 -48.90 2.65 -12.30
CA ILE A 59 -48.65 2.96 -13.70
C ILE A 59 -49.62 4.04 -14.19
N LEU A 60 -49.07 5.16 -14.68
CA LEU A 60 -49.76 6.25 -15.33
C LEU A 60 -49.41 6.28 -16.81
N THR A 61 -50.33 6.68 -17.68
CA THR A 61 -50.13 6.77 -19.12
C THR A 61 -50.59 8.11 -19.68
N ALA A 62 -49.87 8.66 -20.63
CA ALA A 62 -50.20 9.86 -21.37
C ALA A 62 -49.95 9.65 -22.87
N ASN A 63 -50.86 10.13 -23.72
CA ASN A 63 -50.71 10.03 -25.17
C ASN A 63 -50.16 11.30 -25.83
N SER A 64 -49.63 12.22 -25.03
CA SER A 64 -48.94 13.42 -25.51
C SER A 64 -48.08 14.04 -24.41
N GLY A 65 -47.07 14.86 -24.79
CA GLY A 65 -46.21 15.58 -23.86
C GLY A 65 -46.95 16.54 -22.94
N ASP A 66 -47.96 17.27 -23.47
CA ASP A 66 -48.78 18.18 -22.68
C ASP A 66 -49.59 17.50 -21.58
N LYS A 67 -50.10 16.30 -21.86
CA LYS A 67 -50.85 15.49 -20.90
C LYS A 67 -49.92 14.93 -19.84
N ALA A 68 -48.71 14.55 -20.24
CA ALA A 68 -47.66 14.10 -19.31
C ALA A 68 -47.28 15.20 -18.32
N ILE A 69 -47.12 16.44 -18.77
CA ILE A 69 -46.82 17.59 -17.91
C ILE A 69 -47.92 17.81 -16.89
N ARG A 70 -49.21 17.76 -17.28
CA ARG A 70 -50.34 17.87 -16.36
C ARG A 70 -50.33 16.79 -15.27
N ILE A 71 -49.98 15.53 -15.64
CA ILE A 71 -49.89 14.43 -14.68
C ILE A 71 -48.76 14.69 -13.70
N LEU A 72 -47.60 15.21 -14.16
CA LEU A 72 -46.44 15.56 -13.32
C LEU A 72 -46.72 16.74 -12.37
N GLU A 73 -47.66 17.65 -12.74
CA GLU A 73 -48.09 18.74 -11.87
C GLU A 73 -49.07 18.27 -10.76
N GLU A 74 -49.81 17.20 -11.03
CA GLU A 74 -50.83 16.68 -10.09
C GLU A 74 -50.31 15.55 -9.19
N ARG A 75 -49.28 14.81 -9.62
CA ARG A 75 -48.77 13.60 -8.94
C ARG A 75 -47.29 13.50 -8.95
N GLN A 76 -46.74 12.95 -7.88
CA GLN A 76 -45.33 12.62 -7.83
C GLN A 76 -45.02 11.41 -8.75
N VAL A 77 -44.14 11.59 -9.71
CA VAL A 77 -43.67 10.56 -10.65
C VAL A 77 -42.22 10.28 -10.40
N HIS A 78 -41.88 9.03 -10.15
CA HIS A 78 -40.53 8.60 -9.83
C HIS A 78 -39.72 8.32 -11.10
N LEU A 79 -40.36 7.78 -12.13
CA LEU A 79 -39.75 7.46 -13.40
C LEU A 79 -40.68 7.76 -14.57
N LEU A 80 -40.17 8.45 -15.57
CA LEU A 80 -40.81 8.76 -16.84
C LEU A 80 -40.14 7.98 -17.97
N ILE A 81 -40.94 7.28 -18.79
CA ILE A 81 -40.55 6.69 -20.06
C ILE A 81 -41.36 7.34 -21.18
N THR A 82 -40.65 7.94 -22.15
CA THR A 82 -41.33 8.64 -23.27
C THR A 82 -40.81 8.16 -24.61
N ASP A 83 -41.72 8.12 -25.62
CA ASP A 83 -41.30 7.99 -27.00
C ASP A 83 -40.57 9.24 -27.47
N HIS A 84 -39.68 9.08 -28.46
CA HIS A 84 -38.93 10.19 -29.05
C HIS A 84 -39.78 11.04 -29.98
N ARG A 85 -40.59 10.39 -30.86
CA ARG A 85 -41.38 11.09 -31.88
C ARG A 85 -42.84 11.11 -31.53
N MET A 86 -43.30 12.22 -30.99
CA MET A 86 -44.71 12.44 -30.70
C MET A 86 -45.20 13.72 -31.38
N PRO A 87 -46.48 13.77 -31.82
CA PRO A 87 -47.07 14.98 -32.37
C PRO A 87 -47.15 16.14 -31.35
N GLY A 88 -46.75 17.34 -31.77
CA GLY A 88 -46.78 18.56 -30.97
C GLY A 88 -45.46 18.76 -30.16
N MET A 89 -45.23 17.99 -29.13
CA MET A 89 -44.05 18.05 -28.30
C MET A 89 -43.26 16.71 -28.44
N THR A 90 -41.98 16.80 -28.82
CA THR A 90 -41.13 15.64 -28.93
C THR A 90 -40.72 15.10 -27.52
N GLY A 91 -40.39 13.82 -27.44
CA GLY A 91 -39.89 13.25 -26.16
C GLY A 91 -38.68 13.97 -25.61
N ALA A 92 -37.76 14.42 -26.47
CA ALA A 92 -36.58 15.16 -26.07
C ALA A 92 -36.94 16.52 -25.42
N GLU A 93 -37.91 17.25 -26.00
CA GLU A 93 -38.39 18.50 -25.42
C GLU A 93 -39.14 18.27 -24.10
N LEU A 94 -39.95 17.20 -24.01
CA LEU A 94 -40.60 16.80 -22.75
C LEU A 94 -39.57 16.52 -21.66
N LEU A 95 -38.53 15.71 -21.94
CA LEU A 95 -37.50 15.37 -20.96
C LEU A 95 -36.68 16.56 -20.50
N LYS A 96 -36.49 17.58 -21.37
CA LYS A 96 -35.83 18.83 -21.01
C LYS A 96 -36.69 19.62 -19.98
N VAL A 97 -37.98 19.75 -20.21
CA VAL A 97 -38.91 20.38 -19.29
C VAL A 97 -38.97 19.63 -17.95
N VAL A 98 -39.04 18.30 -17.99
CA VAL A 98 -39.07 17.46 -16.78
C VAL A 98 -37.78 17.60 -15.97
N ARG A 99 -36.63 17.70 -16.62
CA ARG A 99 -35.36 17.96 -15.94
C ARG A 99 -35.34 19.29 -15.19
N GLU A 100 -35.91 20.35 -15.78
CA GLU A 100 -35.88 21.69 -15.18
C GLU A 100 -36.89 21.80 -14.04
N ARG A 101 -38.09 21.24 -14.19
CA ARG A 101 -39.17 21.38 -13.21
C ARG A 101 -39.23 20.24 -12.17
N TRP A 102 -38.90 19.02 -12.56
CA TRP A 102 -38.91 17.81 -11.70
C TRP A 102 -37.58 17.06 -11.80
N PRO A 103 -36.51 17.64 -11.30
CA PRO A 103 -35.15 17.07 -11.46
C PRO A 103 -34.98 15.70 -10.83
N GLU A 104 -35.83 15.33 -9.89
CA GLU A 104 -35.79 14.03 -9.20
C GLU A 104 -36.40 12.90 -10.03
N THR A 105 -37.30 13.19 -10.95
CA THR A 105 -37.89 12.17 -11.82
C THR A 105 -36.85 11.59 -12.75
N ILE A 106 -36.63 10.26 -12.69
CA ILE A 106 -35.72 9.58 -13.63
C ILE A 106 -36.35 9.55 -15.02
N ARG A 107 -35.57 9.79 -16.06
CA ARG A 107 -36.03 10.02 -17.43
C ARG A 107 -35.42 9.01 -18.39
N ILE A 108 -36.26 8.20 -19.01
CA ILE A 108 -35.87 7.20 -20.02
C ILE A 108 -36.56 7.55 -21.33
N MET A 109 -35.90 7.40 -22.47
CA MET A 109 -36.42 7.62 -23.81
C MET A 109 -36.51 6.32 -24.57
N LEU A 110 -37.61 6.04 -25.24
CA LEU A 110 -37.78 5.02 -26.24
C LEU A 110 -37.50 5.60 -27.64
N THR A 111 -36.78 4.87 -28.49
CA THR A 111 -36.35 5.38 -29.80
C THR A 111 -36.25 4.29 -30.83
N GLY A 112 -36.49 4.60 -32.12
CA GLY A 112 -36.23 3.70 -33.26
C GLY A 112 -34.75 3.70 -33.62
N TYR A 113 -34.30 2.62 -34.29
CA TYR A 113 -32.90 2.42 -34.70
C TYR A 113 -32.31 3.56 -35.57
N ALA A 114 -33.12 4.30 -36.31
CA ALA A 114 -32.69 5.37 -37.20
C ALA A 114 -32.41 6.70 -36.50
N ASP A 115 -32.84 6.89 -35.27
CA ASP A 115 -32.84 8.17 -34.56
C ASP A 115 -31.74 8.35 -33.53
N VAL A 116 -30.91 7.32 -33.32
CA VAL A 116 -29.86 7.31 -32.28
C VAL A 116 -28.89 8.50 -32.41
N ASN A 117 -28.52 8.89 -33.64
CA ASN A 117 -27.61 10.04 -33.87
C ASN A 117 -28.25 11.41 -33.54
N SER A 118 -29.58 11.53 -33.62
CA SER A 118 -30.32 12.77 -33.30
C SER A 118 -30.50 12.95 -31.77
N ILE A 119 -30.39 11.88 -31.00
CA ILE A 119 -30.63 11.84 -29.56
C ILE A 119 -29.33 12.14 -28.78
N MET A 120 -28.16 11.99 -29.40
CA MET A 120 -26.85 12.27 -28.78
C MET A 120 -26.75 13.70 -28.19
N GLY A 121 -27.47 14.69 -28.76
CA GLY A 121 -27.58 16.03 -28.20
C GLY A 121 -28.30 16.04 -26.84
N ALA A 122 -29.44 15.36 -26.73
CA ALA A 122 -30.24 15.31 -25.49
C ALA A 122 -29.53 14.48 -24.38
N VAL A 123 -28.74 13.49 -24.77
CA VAL A 123 -27.91 12.70 -23.85
C VAL A 123 -26.74 13.53 -23.35
N LYS A 124 -26.04 14.26 -24.23
CA LYS A 124 -24.93 15.18 -23.87
C LYS A 124 -25.39 16.31 -22.92
N GLU A 125 -26.62 16.78 -23.07
CA GLU A 125 -27.21 17.77 -22.18
C GLU A 125 -27.67 17.18 -20.82
N GLY A 126 -27.54 15.85 -20.59
CA GLY A 126 -27.96 15.18 -19.34
C GLY A 126 -29.48 15.20 -19.11
N ALA A 127 -30.29 15.40 -20.14
CA ALA A 127 -31.74 15.38 -20.06
C ALA A 127 -32.30 13.96 -19.97
N VAL A 128 -31.55 12.93 -20.36
CA VAL A 128 -31.96 11.53 -20.43
C VAL A 128 -31.07 10.68 -19.53
N TYR A 129 -31.67 9.83 -18.69
CA TYR A 129 -30.95 8.84 -17.90
C TYR A 129 -30.45 7.67 -18.75
N LYS A 130 -31.31 7.14 -19.61
CA LYS A 130 -31.02 6.04 -20.56
C LYS A 130 -32.01 6.09 -21.73
N PHE A 131 -31.57 5.64 -22.90
CA PHE A 131 -32.46 5.39 -24.02
C PHE A 131 -32.56 3.88 -24.26
N ILE A 132 -33.70 3.45 -24.84
CA ILE A 132 -33.99 2.06 -25.17
C ILE A 132 -34.51 2.03 -26.60
N THR A 133 -33.96 1.13 -27.42
CA THR A 133 -34.35 1.01 -28.83
C THR A 133 -35.61 0.18 -29.01
N LYS A 134 -36.52 0.62 -29.90
CA LYS A 134 -37.68 -0.15 -30.35
C LYS A 134 -37.25 -1.06 -31.54
N PRO A 135 -37.60 -2.37 -31.54
CA PRO A 135 -38.29 -3.12 -30.49
C PRO A 135 -37.36 -3.44 -29.32
N TRP A 136 -37.90 -3.37 -28.09
CA TRP A 136 -37.19 -3.70 -26.87
C TRP A 136 -37.35 -5.16 -26.48
N ASN A 137 -36.47 -5.63 -25.58
CA ASN A 137 -36.66 -6.88 -24.85
C ASN A 137 -37.31 -6.59 -23.50
N ASP A 138 -38.36 -7.33 -23.14
CA ASP A 138 -39.14 -7.10 -21.93
C ASP A 138 -38.32 -7.28 -20.65
N GLU A 139 -37.40 -8.26 -20.61
CA GLU A 139 -36.52 -8.49 -19.46
C GLU A 139 -35.50 -7.34 -19.29
N ASP A 140 -34.90 -6.85 -20.39
CA ASP A 140 -33.96 -5.73 -20.37
C ASP A 140 -34.65 -4.42 -19.94
N LEU A 141 -35.90 -4.23 -20.37
CA LEU A 141 -36.70 -3.08 -19.97
C LEU A 141 -37.03 -3.13 -18.48
N ARG A 142 -37.47 -4.28 -17.95
CA ARG A 142 -37.70 -4.48 -16.50
C ARG A 142 -36.44 -4.22 -15.68
N LEU A 143 -35.30 -4.77 -16.08
CA LEU A 143 -34.02 -4.56 -15.41
C LEU A 143 -33.63 -3.08 -15.43
N THR A 144 -33.79 -2.39 -16.54
CA THR A 144 -33.48 -0.97 -16.68
C THR A 144 -34.33 -0.10 -15.76
N VAL A 145 -35.64 -0.38 -15.66
CA VAL A 145 -36.57 0.32 -14.76
C VAL A 145 -36.20 0.07 -13.29
N SER A 146 -35.93 -1.18 -12.93
CA SER A 146 -35.48 -1.54 -11.57
C SER A 146 -34.21 -0.79 -11.14
N LEU A 147 -33.18 -0.76 -11.99
CA LEU A 147 -31.94 -0.04 -11.76
C LEU A 147 -32.17 1.48 -11.65
N ALA A 148 -33.05 2.03 -12.49
CA ALA A 148 -33.43 3.44 -12.46
C ALA A 148 -34.13 3.82 -11.15
N LEU A 149 -35.00 2.97 -10.63
CA LEU A 149 -35.69 3.21 -9.35
C LEU A 149 -34.72 3.06 -8.14
N GLN A 150 -33.77 2.12 -8.20
CA GLN A 150 -32.69 2.06 -7.20
C GLN A 150 -31.85 3.35 -7.19
N GLN A 151 -31.53 3.88 -8.36
CA GLN A 151 -30.85 5.18 -8.48
C GLN A 151 -31.66 6.32 -7.85
N TYR A 152 -32.98 6.34 -8.04
CA TYR A 152 -33.86 7.31 -7.42
C TYR A 152 -33.80 7.26 -5.88
N LEU A 153 -33.86 6.06 -5.30
CA LEU A 153 -33.73 5.85 -3.85
C LEU A 153 -32.41 6.38 -3.30
N LEU A 154 -31.31 6.02 -3.94
CA LEU A 154 -29.97 6.46 -3.54
C LEU A 154 -29.82 8.00 -3.62
N MET A 155 -30.40 8.63 -4.63
CA MET A 155 -30.39 10.10 -4.75
C MET A 155 -31.18 10.77 -3.65
N HIS A 156 -32.35 10.22 -3.28
CA HIS A 156 -33.22 10.76 -2.24
C HIS A 156 -32.58 10.60 -0.85
N GLU A 157 -32.02 9.44 -0.54
CA GLU A 157 -31.31 9.15 0.71
C GLU A 157 -30.07 10.06 0.89
N ASN A 158 -29.26 10.23 -0.16
CA ASN A 158 -28.12 11.15 -0.15
C ASN A 158 -28.52 12.61 0.11
N ARG A 159 -29.67 13.05 -0.40
CA ARG A 159 -30.16 14.41 -0.13
C ARG A 159 -30.56 14.56 1.33
N HIS A 160 -31.28 13.59 1.89
CA HIS A 160 -31.67 13.57 3.28
C HIS A 160 -30.45 13.60 4.22
N LEU A 161 -29.43 12.78 3.95
CA LEU A 161 -28.18 12.77 4.69
C LEU A 161 -27.41 14.09 4.58
N LYS A 162 -27.39 14.74 3.42
CA LYS A 162 -26.79 16.08 3.24
C LYS A 162 -27.53 17.18 4.00
N GLU A 163 -28.84 17.13 4.11
CA GLU A 163 -29.60 18.06 4.91
C GLU A 163 -29.32 17.88 6.40
N LEU A 164 -29.24 16.63 6.88
CA LEU A 164 -28.83 16.31 8.25
C LEU A 164 -27.41 16.80 8.55
N ALA A 165 -26.48 16.56 7.65
CA ALA A 165 -25.10 17.03 7.78
C ALA A 165 -25.01 18.57 7.80
N ARG A 166 -25.77 19.29 6.94
CA ARG A 166 -25.84 20.76 6.97
C ARG A 166 -26.45 21.29 8.27
N GLN A 167 -27.46 20.63 8.81
CA GLN A 167 -28.02 20.99 10.10
C GLN A 167 -27.05 20.79 11.25
N GLN A 168 -26.27 19.69 11.22
CA GLN A 168 -25.19 19.44 12.17
C GLN A 168 -24.05 20.45 12.04
N GLN A 169 -23.62 20.75 10.81
CA GLN A 169 -22.55 21.75 10.55
C GLN A 169 -22.98 23.18 10.98
N SER A 170 -24.27 23.55 10.80
CA SER A 170 -24.78 24.81 11.30
C SER A 170 -24.81 24.86 12.82
N LYS A 171 -25.11 23.73 13.48
CA LYS A 171 -25.02 23.61 14.94
C LYS A 171 -23.58 23.74 15.43
N ILE A 172 -22.62 23.09 14.76
CA ILE A 172 -21.18 23.17 15.08
C ILE A 172 -20.64 24.59 14.90
N LYS A 173 -21.02 25.33 13.85
CA LYS A 173 -20.61 26.73 13.65
C LYS A 173 -21.18 27.66 14.74
N ASN A 174 -22.37 27.44 15.21
CA ASN A 174 -22.95 28.21 16.32
C ASN A 174 -22.24 27.93 17.67
N TYR A 175 -21.69 26.69 17.83
CA TYR A 175 -20.89 26.34 19.02
C TYR A 175 -19.46 26.89 18.96
N ALA A 176 -18.85 27.00 17.77
CA ALA A 176 -17.50 27.58 17.62
C ALA A 176 -17.41 29.04 18.10
N GLY A 177 -18.48 29.83 17.93
CA GLY A 177 -18.55 31.22 18.45
C GLY A 177 -18.56 31.34 19.99
N LEU A 178 -19.02 30.29 20.70
CA LEU A 178 -19.01 30.25 22.17
C LEU A 178 -17.62 29.84 22.74
N PHE A 179 -16.73 29.28 21.93
CA PHE A 179 -15.38 28.86 22.34
C PHE A 179 -14.38 30.03 22.43
N GLU A 180 -14.66 31.16 21.80
CA GLU A 180 -13.76 32.33 21.83
C GLU A 180 -13.78 33.14 23.15
N GLU A 181 -14.86 33.04 23.93
CA GLU A 181 -15.03 33.85 25.16
C GLU A 181 -14.27 33.30 26.40
N ASN A 182 -13.74 32.06 26.40
CA ASN A 182 -13.18 31.42 27.59
C ASN A 182 -11.66 31.17 27.58
N ARG A 183 -10.87 31.90 26.78
CA ARG A 183 -9.43 31.78 26.71
C ARG A 183 -8.63 32.20 27.95
N GLY A 184 -9.29 32.75 28.99
CA GLY A 184 -8.61 33.35 30.16
C GLY A 184 -8.31 32.39 31.33
N MET A 185 -9.04 31.30 31.52
CA MET A 185 -9.01 30.56 32.80
C MET A 185 -7.67 29.85 33.08
N LEU A 186 -7.05 29.20 32.11
CA LEU A 186 -5.75 28.51 32.29
C LEU A 186 -4.63 29.50 32.62
N GLY A 187 -4.56 30.60 31.87
CA GLY A 187 -3.57 31.65 32.11
C GLY A 187 -3.66 32.26 33.52
N ASP A 188 -4.89 32.50 33.98
CA ASP A 188 -5.13 33.05 35.34
C ASP A 188 -4.72 32.08 36.44
N ILE A 189 -4.92 30.77 36.24
CA ILE A 189 -4.47 29.72 37.16
C ILE A 189 -2.95 29.75 37.28
N LEU A 190 -2.25 29.78 36.14
CA LEU A 190 -0.79 29.73 36.08
C LEU A 190 -0.15 30.99 36.72
N VAL A 191 -0.72 32.15 36.48
CA VAL A 191 -0.30 33.40 37.13
C VAL A 191 -0.55 33.36 38.66
N LYS A 192 -1.73 32.89 39.10
CA LYS A 192 -2.04 32.73 40.53
C LYS A 192 -1.14 31.71 41.24
N CYS A 193 -0.68 30.70 40.53
CA CYS A 193 0.29 29.75 41.06
C CYS A 193 1.73 30.27 41.05
N GLY A 194 1.99 31.45 40.50
CA GLY A 194 3.32 32.08 40.44
C GLY A 194 4.27 31.35 39.47
N LEU A 195 3.77 30.63 38.52
CA LEU A 195 4.56 29.87 37.53
C LEU A 195 4.93 30.72 36.32
N ILE A 196 4.12 31.70 35.97
CA ILE A 196 4.35 32.66 34.88
C ILE A 196 3.94 34.07 35.34
N GLY A 197 4.59 35.09 34.79
CA GLY A 197 4.19 36.48 34.97
C GLY A 197 3.09 36.94 34.02
N GLN A 198 2.44 38.06 34.30
CA GLN A 198 1.42 38.62 33.38
C GLN A 198 2.03 39.04 32.04
N GLU A 199 3.27 39.49 32.02
CA GLU A 199 3.98 39.85 30.78
C GLU A 199 4.30 38.62 29.92
N GLU A 200 4.67 37.50 30.55
CA GLU A 200 4.93 36.21 29.87
C GLU A 200 3.65 35.62 29.32
N LEU A 201 2.53 35.74 30.06
CA LEU A 201 1.23 35.32 29.56
C LEU A 201 0.79 36.14 28.34
N ALA A 202 1.00 37.48 28.40
CA ALA A 202 0.66 38.35 27.26
C ALA A 202 1.53 38.05 26.03
N LEU A 203 2.82 37.72 26.25
CA LEU A 203 3.72 37.26 25.17
C LEU A 203 3.25 35.93 24.56
N ALA A 204 2.89 34.96 25.39
CA ALA A 204 2.40 33.64 24.93
C ALA A 204 1.11 33.79 24.11
N ASN A 205 0.15 34.59 24.60
CA ASN A 205 -1.10 34.84 23.86
C ASN A 205 -0.86 35.54 22.50
N LYS A 206 0.17 36.38 22.38
CA LYS A 206 0.52 37.09 21.15
C LYS A 206 1.22 36.16 20.15
N GLN A 207 1.97 35.16 20.63
CA GLN A 207 2.73 34.19 19.79
C GLN A 207 2.03 32.86 19.63
N GLN A 208 0.81 32.72 20.15
CA GLN A 208 -0.02 31.52 19.97
C GLN A 208 -0.47 31.41 18.51
N GLU A 209 -0.22 30.26 17.90
CA GLU A 209 -0.68 29.95 16.55
C GLU A 209 -2.19 29.66 16.56
N GLN A 210 -2.83 29.83 15.40
CA GLN A 210 -4.27 29.59 15.27
C GLN A 210 -4.61 28.12 15.57
N GLY A 211 -5.36 27.83 16.64
CA GLY A 211 -5.71 26.50 17.09
C GLY A 211 -4.69 25.83 18.04
N GLU A 212 -3.58 26.48 18.38
CA GLU A 212 -2.61 25.96 19.35
C GLU A 212 -3.15 26.09 20.78
N PHE A 213 -2.94 25.08 21.63
CA PHE A 213 -3.29 25.11 23.03
C PHE A 213 -2.30 26.02 23.82
N LEU A 214 -2.80 26.90 24.70
CA LEU A 214 -1.97 27.85 25.45
C LEU A 214 -0.84 27.16 26.26
N GLY A 215 -1.12 26.00 26.84
CA GLY A 215 -0.12 25.19 27.53
C GLY A 215 1.02 24.73 26.62
N ASP A 216 0.70 24.30 25.39
CA ASP A 216 1.70 23.89 24.40
C ASP A 216 2.53 25.09 23.92
N THR A 217 1.93 26.27 23.77
CA THR A 217 2.62 27.54 23.46
C THR A 217 3.63 27.89 24.54
N LEU A 218 3.23 27.83 25.83
CA LEU A 218 4.11 28.13 26.96
C LEU A 218 5.29 27.14 27.04
N ILE A 219 5.06 25.87 26.75
CA ILE A 219 6.12 24.85 26.70
C ILE A 219 7.06 25.12 25.51
N ARG A 220 6.54 25.45 24.33
CA ARG A 220 7.31 25.79 23.12
C ARG A 220 8.21 27.00 23.35
N LEU A 221 7.71 28.01 24.07
CA LEU A 221 8.46 29.20 24.45
C LEU A 221 9.45 28.96 25.61
N LYS A 222 9.51 27.73 26.15
CA LYS A 222 10.34 27.33 27.32
C LYS A 222 10.05 28.13 28.59
N LEU A 223 8.84 28.68 28.70
CA LEU A 223 8.41 29.40 29.90
C LEU A 223 7.93 28.44 30.99
N LEU A 224 7.46 27.25 30.59
CA LEU A 224 6.99 26.19 31.48
C LEU A 224 7.42 24.81 30.96
N THR A 225 7.54 23.85 31.89
CA THR A 225 7.62 22.44 31.51
C THR A 225 6.26 21.78 31.68
N GLU A 226 5.99 20.69 30.92
CA GLU A 226 4.74 19.96 31.00
C GLU A 226 4.44 19.46 32.43
N ASN A 227 5.46 19.00 33.15
CA ASN A 227 5.31 18.58 34.55
C ASN A 227 4.88 19.74 35.48
N HIS A 228 5.39 20.97 35.27
CA HIS A 228 4.96 22.14 36.02
C HIS A 228 3.48 22.48 35.73
N LEU A 229 3.05 22.39 34.49
CA LEU A 229 1.67 22.60 34.07
C LEU A 229 0.72 21.59 34.72
N ILE A 230 1.05 20.30 34.67
CA ILE A 230 0.27 19.21 35.29
C ILE A 230 0.17 19.44 36.80
N ALA A 231 1.28 19.69 37.48
CA ALA A 231 1.30 19.92 38.94
C ALA A 231 0.45 21.12 39.37
N ALA A 232 0.49 22.21 38.61
CA ALA A 232 -0.34 23.39 38.85
C ALA A 232 -1.84 23.09 38.72
N LEU A 233 -2.23 22.43 37.66
CA LEU A 233 -3.64 22.07 37.40
C LEU A 233 -4.17 21.07 38.45
N GLN A 234 -3.39 20.07 38.82
CA GLN A 234 -3.75 19.14 39.91
C GLN A 234 -4.00 19.86 41.24
N LYS A 235 -3.07 20.74 41.60
CA LYS A 235 -3.14 21.46 42.87
C LYS A 235 -4.30 22.47 42.90
N SER A 236 -4.57 23.11 41.76
CA SER A 236 -5.61 24.19 41.69
C SER A 236 -7.02 23.64 41.51
N LEU A 237 -7.19 22.56 40.75
CA LEU A 237 -8.48 22.00 40.41
C LEU A 237 -8.86 20.77 41.24
N GLY A 238 -7.88 20.14 41.91
CA GLY A 238 -8.13 18.93 42.70
C GLY A 238 -8.53 17.71 41.86
N VAL A 239 -8.15 17.70 40.57
CA VAL A 239 -8.46 16.61 39.64
C VAL A 239 -7.38 15.53 39.64
N GLU A 240 -7.80 14.30 39.38
CA GLU A 240 -6.89 13.17 39.30
C GLU A 240 -6.08 13.23 37.98
N TYR A 241 -4.78 12.96 38.05
CA TYR A 241 -3.92 12.80 36.86
C TYR A 241 -3.93 11.34 36.41
N LEU A 242 -4.17 11.12 35.12
CA LEU A 242 -4.17 9.81 34.49
C LEU A 242 -3.00 9.71 33.50
N ASP A 243 -2.08 8.76 33.74
CA ASP A 243 -1.03 8.46 32.76
C ASP A 243 -1.59 7.56 31.66
N LEU A 244 -1.70 8.11 30.45
CA LEU A 244 -2.27 7.40 29.32
C LEU A 244 -1.33 6.34 28.73
N ARG A 245 -0.04 6.31 29.08
CA ARG A 245 0.92 5.32 28.55
C ARG A 245 0.65 3.91 29.04
N GLU A 246 0.11 3.75 30.23
CA GLU A 246 -0.20 2.45 30.83
C GLU A 246 -1.65 1.99 30.59
N LEU A 247 -2.49 2.87 30.01
CA LEU A 247 -3.92 2.59 29.85
C LEU A 247 -4.23 2.06 28.44
N THR A 248 -4.87 0.90 28.35
CA THR A 248 -5.44 0.40 27.09
C THR A 248 -6.85 0.98 26.90
N ILE A 249 -7.01 1.90 25.97
CA ILE A 249 -8.30 2.52 25.66
C ILE A 249 -8.97 1.72 24.54
N PRO A 250 -10.19 1.14 24.75
CA PRO A 250 -10.91 0.47 23.69
C PRO A 250 -11.29 1.45 22.57
N ALA A 251 -11.09 1.06 21.30
CA ALA A 251 -11.31 1.95 20.16
C ALA A 251 -12.75 2.47 20.07
N ASN A 252 -13.76 1.67 20.44
CA ASN A 252 -15.15 2.09 20.50
C ASN A 252 -15.43 3.18 21.55
N VAL A 253 -14.65 3.23 22.63
CA VAL A 253 -14.76 4.28 23.66
C VAL A 253 -14.05 5.54 23.18
N ALA A 254 -12.83 5.40 22.68
CA ALA A 254 -12.06 6.55 22.20
C ALA A 254 -12.77 7.29 21.04
N ARG A 255 -13.48 6.55 20.18
CA ARG A 255 -14.22 7.07 19.01
C ARG A 255 -15.68 7.47 19.29
N CYS A 256 -16.12 7.50 20.52
CA CYS A 256 -17.47 8.00 20.84
C CYS A 256 -17.62 9.53 20.65
N LEU A 257 -16.49 10.22 20.47
CA LEU A 257 -16.45 11.65 20.09
C LEU A 257 -15.71 11.80 18.73
N PRO A 258 -16.08 12.81 17.91
CA PRO A 258 -15.40 13.11 16.66
C PRO A 258 -13.90 13.44 16.86
N ARG A 259 -13.04 13.04 15.91
CA ARG A 259 -11.59 13.28 15.94
C ARG A 259 -11.26 14.76 16.07
N GLU A 260 -11.90 15.60 15.24
CA GLU A 260 -11.66 17.05 15.24
C GLU A 260 -11.95 17.67 16.60
N LEU A 261 -13.03 17.25 17.27
CA LEU A 261 -13.37 17.72 18.60
C LEU A 261 -12.31 17.30 19.62
N CYS A 262 -11.82 16.07 19.54
CA CYS A 262 -10.78 15.55 20.41
C CYS A 262 -9.44 16.28 20.22
N GLU A 263 -9.03 16.51 18.97
CA GLU A 263 -7.80 17.23 18.63
C GLU A 263 -7.86 18.71 19.00
N GLN A 264 -8.94 19.42 18.63
CA GLN A 264 -9.10 20.85 18.93
C GLN A 264 -9.23 21.13 20.44
N SER A 265 -9.87 20.21 21.17
CA SER A 265 -10.08 20.36 22.60
C SER A 265 -9.01 19.70 23.46
N ARG A 266 -8.03 19.05 22.84
CA ARG A 266 -6.96 18.27 23.51
C ARG A 266 -7.51 17.32 24.58
N LEU A 267 -8.43 16.44 24.16
CA LEU A 267 -9.07 15.45 25.03
C LEU A 267 -9.20 14.11 24.32
N ILE A 268 -9.37 13.04 25.11
CA ILE A 268 -9.66 11.71 24.61
C ILE A 268 -10.60 10.97 25.57
N PRO A 269 -11.68 10.33 25.07
CA PRO A 269 -12.49 9.42 25.88
C PRO A 269 -11.68 8.20 26.32
N VAL A 270 -11.69 7.88 27.61
CA VAL A 270 -10.89 6.79 28.17
C VAL A 270 -11.74 5.65 28.74
N LYS A 271 -12.95 5.93 29.19
CA LYS A 271 -13.85 4.92 29.78
C LYS A 271 -15.32 5.31 29.58
N LEU A 272 -16.14 4.30 29.30
CA LEU A 272 -17.60 4.44 29.20
C LEU A 272 -18.24 3.38 30.13
N ASP A 273 -18.89 3.84 31.21
CA ASP A 273 -19.60 3.01 32.17
C ASP A 273 -21.11 3.35 32.15
N GLY A 274 -21.89 2.60 31.41
CA GLY A 274 -23.33 2.87 31.28
C GLY A 274 -23.61 4.26 30.72
N SER A 275 -24.15 5.16 31.51
CA SER A 275 -24.45 6.57 31.13
C SER A 275 -23.35 7.56 31.49
N GLN A 276 -22.16 7.10 31.91
CA GLN A 276 -21.07 7.95 32.37
C GLN A 276 -19.84 7.80 31.47
N LEU A 277 -19.39 8.92 30.88
CA LEU A 277 -18.22 9.01 30.03
C LEU A 277 -17.08 9.70 30.76
N THR A 278 -15.95 9.00 30.95
CA THR A 278 -14.71 9.60 31.47
C THR A 278 -13.85 10.07 30.32
N ILE A 279 -13.46 11.33 30.33
CA ILE A 279 -12.61 11.95 29.32
C ILE A 279 -11.30 12.45 29.96
N ALA A 280 -10.16 12.12 29.34
CA ALA A 280 -8.86 12.67 29.71
C ALA A 280 -8.64 13.98 28.93
N MET A 281 -8.32 15.06 29.63
CA MET A 281 -8.20 16.41 29.07
C MET A 281 -6.88 17.05 29.48
N ALA A 282 -6.30 17.86 28.59
CA ALA A 282 -5.12 18.66 28.91
C ALA A 282 -5.48 19.87 29.81
N ASP A 283 -6.72 20.33 29.74
CA ASP A 283 -7.26 21.43 30.58
C ASP A 283 -8.66 21.10 31.12
N PRO A 284 -8.73 20.46 32.29
CA PRO A 284 -10.02 20.18 32.96
C PRO A 284 -10.73 21.41 33.54
N SER A 285 -10.11 22.61 33.49
CA SER A 285 -10.75 23.85 33.94
C SER A 285 -11.83 24.36 33.01
N ASP A 286 -11.86 23.85 31.77
CA ASP A 286 -12.85 24.20 30.75
C ASP A 286 -14.15 23.39 30.95
N ILE A 287 -14.95 23.83 31.92
CA ILE A 287 -16.23 23.20 32.26
C ILE A 287 -17.21 23.24 31.11
N LEU A 288 -17.17 24.29 30.28
CA LEU A 288 -18.07 24.44 29.15
C LEU A 288 -17.85 23.35 28.08
N LYS A 289 -16.62 22.90 27.89
CA LYS A 289 -16.34 21.76 27.00
C LYS A 289 -16.99 20.47 27.52
N CYS A 290 -16.88 20.22 28.83
CA CYS A 290 -17.49 19.06 29.46
C CYS A 290 -19.03 19.09 29.33
N ASP A 291 -19.65 20.26 29.56
CA ASP A 291 -21.10 20.44 29.42
C ASP A 291 -21.57 20.27 27.97
N ASN A 292 -20.82 20.80 27.02
CA ASN A 292 -21.13 20.61 25.60
C ASN A 292 -21.05 19.15 25.17
N ILE A 293 -20.00 18.43 25.61
CA ILE A 293 -19.87 17.00 25.33
C ILE A 293 -21.03 16.23 25.97
N SER A 294 -21.41 16.57 27.20
CA SER A 294 -22.57 15.98 27.88
C SER A 294 -23.88 16.18 27.11
N ARG A 295 -24.10 17.38 26.56
CA ARG A 295 -25.31 17.68 25.75
C ARG A 295 -25.31 16.95 24.40
N VAL A 296 -24.16 16.84 23.76
CA VAL A 296 -24.05 16.17 22.44
C VAL A 296 -24.18 14.65 22.57
N THR A 297 -23.60 14.06 23.62
CA THR A 297 -23.58 12.60 23.82
C THR A 297 -24.75 12.07 24.62
N GLY A 298 -25.47 12.94 25.38
CA GLY A 298 -26.49 12.53 26.37
C GLY A 298 -25.88 11.81 27.58
N LEU A 299 -24.57 11.78 27.72
CA LEU A 299 -23.85 11.05 28.79
C LEU A 299 -23.39 12.04 29.89
N LYS A 300 -23.29 11.55 31.11
CA LYS A 300 -22.67 12.30 32.20
C LYS A 300 -21.14 12.27 32.02
N VAL A 301 -20.52 13.42 31.80
CA VAL A 301 -19.10 13.55 31.57
C VAL A 301 -18.31 13.74 32.88
N ILE A 302 -17.23 12.98 33.04
CA ILE A 302 -16.22 13.17 34.08
C ILE A 302 -14.90 13.47 33.44
N SER A 303 -14.28 14.61 33.78
CA SER A 303 -12.97 14.99 33.29
C SER A 303 -11.86 14.55 34.25
N VAL A 304 -10.78 14.01 33.70
CA VAL A 304 -9.50 13.72 34.37
C VAL A 304 -8.36 14.44 33.67
N LEU A 305 -7.33 14.80 34.38
CA LEU A 305 -6.18 15.49 33.80
C LEU A 305 -5.23 14.49 33.13
N ALA A 306 -4.79 14.79 31.91
CA ALA A 306 -3.74 14.05 31.23
C ALA A 306 -2.78 14.98 30.49
N SER A 307 -1.58 14.50 30.20
CA SER A 307 -0.57 15.24 29.45
C SER A 307 -1.05 15.50 28.00
N SER A 308 -0.90 16.74 27.51
CA SER A 308 -1.23 17.13 26.13
C SER A 308 -0.45 16.29 25.11
N SER A 309 0.82 15.99 25.39
CA SER A 309 1.66 15.14 24.55
C SER A 309 1.14 13.71 24.47
N GLN A 310 0.73 13.11 25.60
CA GLN A 310 0.16 11.76 25.66
C GLN A 310 -1.20 11.67 25.00
N ILE A 311 -2.06 12.69 25.18
CA ILE A 311 -3.35 12.77 24.48
C ILE A 311 -3.12 12.76 22.97
N GLY A 312 -2.21 13.61 22.45
CA GLY A 312 -1.91 13.68 21.03
C GLY A 312 -1.33 12.37 20.48
N GLU A 313 -0.50 11.66 21.27
CA GLU A 313 0.03 10.36 20.89
C GLU A 313 -1.06 9.29 20.84
N ARG A 314 -1.95 9.25 21.85
CA ARG A 314 -3.06 8.30 21.90
C ARG A 314 -4.11 8.57 20.83
N LEU A 315 -4.42 9.83 20.53
CA LEU A 315 -5.28 10.18 19.41
C LEU A 315 -4.71 9.62 18.10
N ARG A 316 -3.44 9.82 17.84
CA ARG A 316 -2.78 9.23 16.67
C ARG A 316 -2.85 7.71 16.68
N GLN A 317 -2.56 7.05 17.80
CA GLN A 317 -2.65 5.59 17.91
C GLN A 317 -4.06 5.06 17.64
N VAL A 318 -5.10 5.71 18.16
CA VAL A 318 -6.50 5.27 18.02
C VAL A 318 -7.04 5.49 16.61
N TRP A 319 -6.68 6.59 15.95
CA TRP A 319 -7.17 6.92 14.62
C TRP A 319 -6.22 6.52 13.49
N ASP A 320 -4.90 6.42 13.73
CA ASP A 320 -3.92 5.97 12.72
C ASP A 320 -3.78 4.43 12.66
N THR A 321 -4.35 3.68 13.60
CA THR A 321 -4.45 2.21 13.54
C THR A 321 -5.69 1.77 12.76
N GLY A 322 -5.62 1.86 11.44
CA GLY A 322 -6.20 0.92 10.47
C GLY A 322 -7.70 0.62 10.42
N ASP A 323 -8.59 1.39 11.05
CA ASP A 323 -10.03 1.30 10.85
C ASP A 323 -10.56 2.63 10.27
N LEU A 324 -10.21 2.90 9.00
CA LEU A 324 -10.85 3.99 8.26
C LEU A 324 -12.30 3.58 7.98
N ALA A 325 -13.24 4.20 8.68
CA ALA A 325 -14.65 4.13 8.34
C ALA A 325 -14.88 4.86 6.99
N ILE A 326 -15.92 4.48 6.25
CA ILE A 326 -16.27 5.06 4.94
C ILE A 326 -16.42 6.59 5.00
N ASP A 327 -16.74 7.14 6.16
CA ASP A 327 -16.91 8.58 6.39
C ASP A 327 -15.61 9.37 6.24
N GLU A 328 -14.43 8.77 6.56
CA GLU A 328 -13.13 9.42 6.36
C GLU A 328 -12.73 9.52 4.88
N PHE A 329 -13.29 8.66 3.99
CA PHE A 329 -13.10 8.81 2.54
C PHE A 329 -13.90 9.96 1.94
N ASN A 330 -14.91 10.49 2.65
CA ASN A 330 -15.70 11.61 2.20
C ASN A 330 -15.05 12.97 2.53
N ASP A 331 -14.17 13.01 3.54
CA ASP A 331 -13.52 14.23 4.06
C ASP A 331 -12.04 14.34 3.63
N LEU A 332 -11.52 13.38 2.85
CA LEU A 332 -10.24 13.55 2.21
C LEU A 332 -10.34 14.73 1.25
N GLU A 333 -9.60 15.82 1.55
CA GLU A 333 -9.28 16.84 0.54
C GLU A 333 -8.85 16.13 -0.74
N PRO A 334 -9.15 16.68 -1.94
CA PRO A 334 -8.74 16.07 -3.18
C PRO A 334 -7.22 15.85 -3.12
N LEU A 335 -6.82 14.62 -2.74
CA LEU A 335 -5.46 14.14 -2.88
C LEU A 335 -5.11 14.32 -4.35
N ASP A 336 -3.90 14.80 -4.64
CA ASP A 336 -3.37 15.02 -5.98
C ASP A 336 -4.02 14.08 -6.99
N GLU A 337 -4.76 14.65 -7.94
CA GLU A 337 -5.60 13.92 -8.88
C GLU A 337 -4.75 12.84 -9.56
N ILE A 338 -5.12 11.58 -9.35
CA ILE A 338 -4.61 10.50 -10.18
C ILE A 338 -5.40 10.53 -11.46
N ASP A 339 -4.77 10.96 -12.52
CA ASP A 339 -5.28 10.81 -13.87
C ASP A 339 -5.03 9.38 -14.35
N ILE A 340 -6.11 8.64 -14.60
CA ILE A 340 -6.01 7.32 -15.22
C ILE A 340 -5.81 7.53 -16.71
N ILE A 341 -4.65 7.14 -17.23
CA ILE A 341 -4.35 7.23 -18.67
C ILE A 341 -5.05 6.02 -19.32
N LEU A 342 -6.14 6.30 -20.06
CA LEU A 342 -6.76 5.35 -20.97
C LEU A 342 -6.10 5.52 -22.35
N ASP A 343 -5.80 4.40 -23.04
CA ASP A 343 -5.21 4.43 -24.39
C ASP A 343 -6.08 5.23 -25.37
N GLU A 344 -5.43 5.89 -26.34
CA GLU A 344 -6.05 6.88 -27.24
C GLU A 344 -7.20 6.37 -28.13
N GLU A 345 -7.41 5.05 -28.22
CA GLU A 345 -8.47 4.45 -29.04
C GLU A 345 -9.89 4.49 -28.40
N GLU A 346 -10.02 4.90 -27.12
CA GLU A 346 -11.31 5.01 -26.40
C GLU A 346 -11.65 6.45 -25.96
N LYS A 347 -11.36 7.45 -26.78
CA LYS A 347 -11.79 8.85 -26.54
C LYS A 347 -13.29 9.10 -26.76
N GLU A 348 -14.15 8.10 -26.60
CA GLU A 348 -15.59 8.31 -26.54
C GLU A 348 -16.08 8.24 -25.08
N ALA A 349 -16.26 9.41 -24.49
CA ALA A 349 -16.61 9.77 -23.13
C ALA A 349 -15.40 9.94 -22.20
N SER A 350 -14.78 11.13 -22.23
CA SER A 350 -13.70 11.47 -21.34
C SER A 350 -14.15 11.39 -19.88
N VAL A 351 -13.42 10.60 -19.11
CA VAL A 351 -13.55 10.49 -17.65
C VAL A 351 -13.40 11.87 -16.99
N GLU A 352 -12.77 12.84 -17.69
CA GLU A 352 -12.60 14.23 -17.25
C GLU A 352 -13.91 14.99 -17.05
N GLU A 353 -14.98 14.71 -17.82
CA GLU A 353 -16.31 15.30 -17.58
C GLU A 353 -17.05 14.68 -16.38
N LEU A 354 -16.67 13.47 -15.96
CA LEU A 354 -17.21 12.80 -14.77
C LEU A 354 -16.48 13.20 -13.47
N ILE A 355 -15.24 13.63 -13.56
CA ILE A 355 -14.41 14.03 -12.40
C ILE A 355 -14.72 15.46 -11.94
N GLY A 356 -15.13 16.36 -12.83
CA GLY A 356 -15.45 17.76 -12.52
C GLY A 356 -16.74 17.98 -11.72
N SER A 357 -17.57 16.96 -11.48
CA SER A 357 -18.78 17.07 -10.66
C SER A 357 -18.60 16.36 -9.32
N SER A 358 -19.06 17.00 -8.23
CA SER A 358 -19.08 16.49 -6.84
C SER A 358 -19.88 15.18 -6.63
N LYS A 359 -20.01 14.31 -7.64
CA LYS A 359 -20.85 13.11 -7.70
C LYS A 359 -20.12 11.82 -8.08
N VAL A 360 -18.80 11.74 -7.87
CA VAL A 360 -18.07 10.48 -8.12
C VAL A 360 -18.56 9.38 -7.16
N PRO A 361 -18.98 8.20 -7.68
CA PRO A 361 -19.45 7.11 -6.83
C PRO A 361 -18.43 6.73 -5.73
N PRO A 362 -18.86 6.39 -4.51
CA PRO A 362 -17.95 6.09 -3.39
C PRO A 362 -16.88 5.06 -3.72
N VAL A 363 -17.21 4.04 -4.51
CA VAL A 363 -16.29 2.97 -4.92
C VAL A 363 -15.13 3.50 -5.79
N ILE A 364 -15.39 4.46 -6.67
CA ILE A 364 -14.35 5.07 -7.52
C ILE A 364 -13.37 5.83 -6.63
N ARG A 365 -13.87 6.63 -5.67
CA ARG A 365 -13.03 7.36 -4.72
C ARG A 365 -12.19 6.42 -3.85
N ILE A 366 -12.78 5.32 -3.37
CA ILE A 366 -12.06 4.31 -2.59
C ILE A 366 -10.90 3.71 -3.40
N VAL A 367 -11.15 3.27 -4.64
CA VAL A 367 -10.10 2.66 -5.48
C VAL A 367 -9.00 3.66 -5.82
N ASN A 368 -9.36 4.90 -6.16
CA ASN A 368 -8.38 5.95 -6.44
C ASN A 368 -7.55 6.28 -5.18
N ALA A 369 -8.19 6.41 -4.01
CA ALA A 369 -7.49 6.66 -2.75
C ALA A 369 -6.53 5.51 -2.38
N ILE A 370 -6.93 4.24 -2.56
CA ILE A 370 -6.07 3.07 -2.34
C ILE A 370 -4.80 3.15 -3.20
N MET A 371 -4.95 3.47 -4.49
CA MET A 371 -3.80 3.56 -5.41
C MET A 371 -2.91 4.77 -5.08
N SER A 372 -3.51 5.95 -4.86
CA SER A 372 -2.82 7.19 -4.50
C SER A 372 -1.98 7.03 -3.25
N GLU A 373 -2.59 6.52 -2.21
CA GLU A 373 -1.96 6.30 -0.92
C GLU A 373 -0.81 5.30 -1.02
N ALA A 374 -1.00 4.18 -1.73
CA ALA A 374 0.05 3.19 -1.94
C ALA A 374 1.26 3.78 -2.69
N ILE A 375 1.03 4.60 -3.74
CA ILE A 375 2.10 5.28 -4.48
C ILE A 375 2.83 6.27 -3.56
N ARG A 376 2.09 7.06 -2.77
CA ARG A 376 2.66 8.01 -1.81
C ARG A 376 3.54 7.33 -0.76
N TYR A 377 3.13 6.16 -0.25
CA TYR A 377 3.94 5.37 0.69
C TYR A 377 5.10 4.63 0.04
N GLY A 378 5.24 4.66 -1.28
CA GLY A 378 6.27 3.92 -2.01
C GLY A 378 6.08 2.40 -1.90
N ALA A 379 4.83 1.95 -1.85
CA ALA A 379 4.52 0.52 -1.83
C ALA A 379 4.94 -0.15 -3.14
N SER A 380 5.41 -1.39 -3.06
CA SER A 380 5.70 -2.21 -4.25
C SER A 380 4.47 -2.99 -4.73
N ASP A 381 3.57 -3.37 -3.81
CA ASP A 381 2.37 -4.14 -4.13
C ASP A 381 1.20 -3.71 -3.24
N ILE A 382 0.00 -3.72 -3.82
CA ILE A 382 -1.29 -3.51 -3.14
C ILE A 382 -2.03 -4.83 -3.14
N HIS A 383 -2.45 -5.30 -1.97
CA HIS A 383 -3.23 -6.52 -1.81
C HIS A 383 -4.64 -6.16 -1.36
N VAL A 384 -5.65 -6.55 -2.12
CA VAL A 384 -7.08 -6.45 -1.77
C VAL A 384 -7.58 -7.85 -1.45
N GLU A 385 -7.89 -8.13 -0.20
CA GLU A 385 -8.20 -9.46 0.30
C GLU A 385 -9.55 -9.52 1.01
N ALA A 386 -10.45 -10.38 0.52
CA ALA A 386 -11.72 -10.67 1.19
C ALA A 386 -11.50 -11.51 2.46
N LYS A 387 -12.13 -11.11 3.55
CA LYS A 387 -12.31 -11.88 4.78
C LYS A 387 -13.80 -12.10 5.02
N THR A 388 -14.17 -12.91 6.00
CA THR A 388 -15.56 -13.27 6.24
C THR A 388 -16.47 -12.06 6.57
N LYS A 389 -15.96 -11.07 7.31
CA LYS A 389 -16.75 -9.92 7.77
C LYS A 389 -16.34 -8.57 7.15
N TYR A 390 -15.18 -8.49 6.54
CA TYR A 390 -14.62 -7.27 5.97
C TYR A 390 -13.61 -7.63 4.89
N SER A 391 -13.18 -6.66 4.10
CA SER A 391 -12.01 -6.80 3.23
C SER A 391 -10.86 -5.97 3.75
N VAL A 392 -9.64 -6.49 3.64
CA VAL A 392 -8.43 -5.82 4.09
C VAL A 392 -7.57 -5.41 2.90
N ILE A 393 -7.16 -4.15 2.89
CA ILE A 393 -6.16 -3.62 1.96
C ILE A 393 -4.82 -3.62 2.67
N ARG A 394 -3.84 -4.28 2.07
CA ARG A 394 -2.47 -4.33 2.59
C ARG A 394 -1.49 -3.80 1.57
N TYR A 395 -0.59 -2.94 2.00
CA TYR A 395 0.50 -2.43 1.18
C TYR A 395 1.80 -3.16 1.52
N ARG A 396 2.55 -3.55 0.51
CA ARG A 396 3.92 -4.05 0.70
C ARG A 396 4.88 -2.87 0.59
N ILE A 397 5.43 -2.46 1.72
CA ILE A 397 6.38 -1.34 1.84
C ILE A 397 7.71 -1.93 2.29
N ASP A 398 8.78 -1.65 1.58
CA ASP A 398 10.13 -2.18 1.86
C ASP A 398 10.18 -3.70 2.09
N GLY A 399 9.34 -4.44 1.35
CA GLY A 399 9.25 -5.91 1.40
C GLY A 399 8.28 -6.47 2.44
N MET A 400 7.78 -5.64 3.39
CA MET A 400 6.86 -6.04 4.45
C MET A 400 5.41 -5.68 4.12
N LEU A 401 4.46 -6.55 4.47
CA LEU A 401 3.02 -6.29 4.30
C LEU A 401 2.45 -5.58 5.53
N HIS A 402 1.87 -4.40 5.32
CA HIS A 402 1.18 -3.61 6.33
C HIS A 402 -0.31 -3.55 6.01
N ALA A 403 -1.16 -3.93 6.98
CA ALA A 403 -2.60 -3.71 6.87
C ALA A 403 -2.87 -2.20 7.05
N LYS A 404 -3.51 -1.56 6.07
CA LYS A 404 -3.75 -0.11 6.07
C LYS A 404 -5.24 0.22 6.16
N ILE A 405 -6.07 -0.44 5.37
CA ILE A 405 -7.47 -0.09 5.20
C ILE A 405 -8.31 -1.34 5.39
N LYS A 406 -9.43 -1.22 6.10
CA LYS A 406 -10.48 -2.22 6.15
C LYS A 406 -11.75 -1.62 5.54
N ILE A 407 -12.35 -2.32 4.61
CA ILE A 407 -13.61 -1.95 3.99
C ILE A 407 -14.70 -2.99 4.33
N PRO A 408 -15.97 -2.59 4.45
CA PRO A 408 -17.08 -3.51 4.63
C PRO A 408 -17.13 -4.59 3.54
N ALA A 409 -17.59 -5.80 3.90
CA ALA A 409 -17.60 -6.94 2.99
C ALA A 409 -18.52 -6.74 1.76
N ASP A 410 -19.59 -5.98 1.91
CA ASP A 410 -20.55 -5.62 0.86
C ASP A 410 -19.93 -4.76 -0.25
N LEU A 411 -18.95 -3.93 0.06
CA LEU A 411 -18.24 -3.11 -0.93
C LEU A 411 -17.15 -3.87 -1.68
N HIS A 412 -16.73 -5.05 -1.21
CA HIS A 412 -15.64 -5.80 -1.81
C HIS A 412 -15.86 -6.07 -3.30
N ALA A 413 -17.04 -6.62 -3.66
CA ALA A 413 -17.35 -6.97 -5.05
C ALA A 413 -17.33 -5.75 -5.97
N ALA A 414 -17.80 -4.59 -5.48
CA ALA A 414 -17.80 -3.35 -6.24
C ALA A 414 -16.37 -2.79 -6.44
N VAL A 415 -15.52 -2.85 -5.42
CA VAL A 415 -14.10 -2.47 -5.50
C VAL A 415 -13.36 -3.35 -6.50
N ILE A 416 -13.54 -4.69 -6.44
CA ILE A 416 -12.93 -5.62 -7.40
C ILE A 416 -13.41 -5.35 -8.83
N SER A 417 -14.72 -5.16 -9.01
CA SER A 417 -15.28 -4.85 -10.34
C SER A 417 -14.68 -3.56 -10.91
N ARG A 418 -14.53 -2.53 -10.09
CA ARG A 418 -13.87 -1.27 -10.53
C ARG A 418 -12.42 -1.48 -10.91
N ILE A 419 -11.64 -2.23 -10.12
CA ILE A 419 -10.25 -2.57 -10.45
C ILE A 419 -10.18 -3.35 -11.77
N LYS A 420 -11.07 -4.33 -11.99
CA LYS A 420 -11.14 -5.11 -13.22
C LYS A 420 -11.43 -4.24 -14.46
N ILE A 421 -12.37 -3.29 -14.33
CA ILE A 421 -12.68 -2.33 -15.41
C ILE A 421 -11.42 -1.54 -15.77
N LEU A 422 -10.74 -0.97 -14.77
CA LEU A 422 -9.52 -0.19 -14.98
C LEU A 422 -8.38 -1.03 -15.58
N ALA A 423 -8.32 -2.31 -15.24
CA ALA A 423 -7.31 -3.26 -15.72
C ALA A 423 -7.69 -3.94 -17.05
N LYS A 424 -8.83 -3.57 -17.68
CA LYS A 424 -9.38 -4.18 -18.91
C LYS A 424 -9.59 -5.70 -18.77
N MET A 425 -10.05 -6.14 -17.58
CA MET A 425 -10.40 -7.54 -17.28
C MET A 425 -11.90 -7.77 -17.39
N ASP A 426 -12.31 -9.01 -17.60
CA ASP A 426 -13.71 -9.44 -17.62
C ASP A 426 -14.31 -9.39 -16.20
N ILE A 427 -15.32 -8.55 -15.99
CA ILE A 427 -16.04 -8.39 -14.73
C ILE A 427 -17.04 -9.52 -14.45
N ALA A 428 -17.51 -10.22 -15.51
CA ALA A 428 -18.46 -11.32 -15.39
C ALA A 428 -17.75 -12.63 -14.96
N GLU A 429 -16.51 -12.84 -15.37
CA GLU A 429 -15.75 -14.03 -15.00
C GLU A 429 -15.11 -13.83 -13.60
N ARG A 430 -15.60 -14.59 -12.61
CA ARG A 430 -15.16 -14.56 -11.21
C ARG A 430 -14.56 -15.87 -10.71
N ARG A 431 -14.52 -16.90 -11.58
CA ARG A 431 -14.10 -18.26 -11.23
C ARG A 431 -12.71 -18.61 -11.74
N ARG A 432 -12.11 -17.77 -12.59
CA ARG A 432 -10.80 -18.00 -13.20
C ARG A 432 -9.85 -16.86 -12.85
N PRO A 433 -8.55 -17.13 -12.70
CA PRO A 433 -7.54 -16.08 -12.57
C PRO A 433 -7.52 -15.19 -13.81
N GLN A 434 -7.28 -13.92 -13.62
CA GLN A 434 -7.16 -12.93 -14.69
C GLN A 434 -5.98 -12.00 -14.40
N ASP A 435 -5.31 -11.56 -15.46
CA ASP A 435 -4.24 -10.58 -15.39
C ASP A 435 -4.58 -9.37 -16.27
N GLY A 436 -4.21 -8.18 -15.82
CA GLY A 436 -4.45 -6.94 -16.53
C GLY A 436 -3.44 -5.86 -16.13
N ARG A 437 -3.62 -4.65 -16.68
CA ARG A 437 -2.72 -3.52 -16.45
C ARG A 437 -3.51 -2.22 -16.33
N ILE A 438 -3.07 -1.36 -15.41
CA ILE A 438 -3.60 0.00 -15.23
C ILE A 438 -2.41 0.95 -15.33
N THR A 439 -2.52 2.01 -16.13
CA THR A 439 -1.54 3.09 -16.15
C THR A 439 -2.16 4.32 -15.49
N VAL A 440 -1.48 4.86 -14.48
CA VAL A 440 -1.94 6.04 -13.74
C VAL A 440 -0.86 7.12 -13.74
N LYS A 441 -1.29 8.37 -13.80
CA LYS A 441 -0.44 9.54 -13.62
C LYS A 441 -0.68 10.08 -12.21
N ALA A 442 0.34 10.05 -11.38
CA ALA A 442 0.33 10.59 -10.03
C ALA A 442 1.23 11.84 -9.97
N GLY A 443 0.64 13.02 -10.10
CA GLY A 443 1.38 14.26 -10.28
C GLY A 443 2.22 14.23 -11.56
N THR A 444 3.55 14.31 -11.46
CA THR A 444 4.48 14.25 -12.62
C THR A 444 4.94 12.82 -12.95
N ARG A 445 4.55 11.79 -12.17
CA ARG A 445 4.99 10.41 -12.34
C ARG A 445 3.98 9.60 -13.11
N ILE A 446 4.46 8.78 -14.04
CA ILE A 446 3.66 7.76 -14.72
C ILE A 446 3.98 6.42 -14.07
N VAL A 447 2.96 5.78 -13.53
CA VAL A 447 3.06 4.52 -12.79
C VAL A 447 2.20 3.47 -13.47
N ASP A 448 2.79 2.32 -13.75
CA ASP A 448 2.05 1.15 -14.22
C ASP A 448 1.73 0.21 -13.05
N LEU A 449 0.50 -0.27 -13.01
CA LEU A 449 0.09 -1.31 -12.07
C LEU A 449 -0.21 -2.60 -12.85
N ARG A 450 0.54 -3.66 -12.58
CA ARG A 450 0.21 -5.02 -13.05
C ARG A 450 -0.77 -5.62 -12.07
N VAL A 451 -1.95 -5.97 -12.55
CA VAL A 451 -3.08 -6.42 -11.74
C VAL A 451 -3.31 -7.90 -11.98
N SER A 452 -3.35 -8.68 -10.91
CA SER A 452 -3.71 -10.10 -10.97
C SER A 452 -4.88 -10.38 -10.02
N SER A 453 -5.94 -11.01 -10.53
CA SER A 453 -7.11 -11.43 -9.77
C SER A 453 -7.12 -12.94 -9.61
N LEU A 454 -7.41 -13.42 -8.41
CA LEU A 454 -7.49 -14.83 -8.07
C LEU A 454 -8.77 -15.13 -7.27
N PRO A 455 -9.62 -16.09 -7.71
CA PRO A 455 -10.76 -16.55 -6.94
C PRO A 455 -10.34 -17.17 -5.59
N THR A 456 -10.99 -16.78 -4.50
CA THR A 456 -10.81 -17.39 -3.17
C THR A 456 -12.17 -17.74 -2.56
N ILE A 457 -12.17 -18.50 -1.46
CA ILE A 457 -13.40 -18.94 -0.76
C ILE A 457 -14.27 -17.79 -0.26
N ASN A 458 -13.68 -16.63 0.04
CA ASN A 458 -14.40 -15.46 0.58
C ASN A 458 -14.68 -14.38 -0.50
N GLY A 459 -14.27 -14.60 -1.74
CA GLY A 459 -14.36 -13.65 -2.84
C GLY A 459 -13.04 -13.55 -3.60
N GLU A 460 -12.96 -12.71 -4.62
CA GLU A 460 -11.74 -12.56 -5.42
C GLU A 460 -10.68 -11.76 -4.64
N LYS A 461 -9.46 -12.28 -4.62
CA LYS A 461 -8.28 -11.55 -4.17
C LYS A 461 -7.65 -10.84 -5.36
N VAL A 462 -7.31 -9.57 -5.21
CA VAL A 462 -6.54 -8.82 -6.22
C VAL A 462 -5.21 -8.38 -5.64
N VAL A 463 -4.17 -8.51 -6.46
CA VAL A 463 -2.84 -7.97 -6.18
C VAL A 463 -2.46 -7.03 -7.33
N MET A 464 -2.05 -5.82 -6.99
CA MET A 464 -1.58 -4.82 -7.95
C MET A 464 -0.11 -4.51 -7.65
N ARG A 465 0.80 -4.85 -8.56
CA ARG A 465 2.22 -4.52 -8.46
C ARG A 465 2.47 -3.15 -9.06
N ILE A 466 3.10 -2.27 -8.31
CA ILE A 466 3.39 -0.89 -8.68
C ILE A 466 4.77 -0.84 -9.36
N LEU A 467 4.80 -0.32 -10.58
CA LEU A 467 6.00 -0.14 -11.39
C LEU A 467 6.13 1.34 -11.75
N ASP A 468 7.02 2.03 -11.06
CA ASP A 468 7.31 3.45 -11.33
C ASP A 468 8.32 3.56 -12.47
N LYS A 469 7.84 3.92 -13.67
CA LYS A 469 8.66 4.11 -14.86
C LYS A 469 9.51 5.39 -14.84
N SER A 470 9.16 6.33 -13.98
CA SER A 470 9.88 7.59 -13.85
C SER A 470 11.11 7.49 -12.95
N SER A 471 11.30 6.36 -12.27
CA SER A 471 12.45 6.14 -11.40
C SER A 471 13.73 6.04 -12.25
N ALA A 472 14.66 6.95 -12.05
CA ALA A 472 15.98 6.89 -12.67
C ALA A 472 16.71 5.60 -12.28
N ILE A 473 17.47 5.04 -13.21
CA ILE A 473 18.32 3.88 -12.95
C ILE A 473 19.36 4.28 -11.90
N LYS A 474 19.38 3.55 -10.81
CA LYS A 474 20.33 3.78 -9.71
C LYS A 474 21.75 3.44 -10.14
N ARG A 475 22.71 4.24 -9.72
CA ARG A 475 24.11 3.89 -9.88
C ARG A 475 24.47 2.73 -8.93
N MET A 476 25.49 1.93 -9.27
CA MET A 476 25.88 0.74 -8.48
C MET A 476 26.26 1.10 -7.02
N GLU A 477 26.83 2.28 -6.79
CA GLU A 477 27.16 2.81 -5.47
C GLU A 477 25.91 3.00 -4.60
N GLU A 478 24.81 3.41 -5.21
CA GLU A 478 23.52 3.64 -4.51
C GLU A 478 22.81 2.34 -4.13
N LEU A 479 23.22 1.21 -4.74
CA LEU A 479 22.66 -0.10 -4.42
C LEU A 479 23.22 -0.69 -3.12
N GLY A 480 24.24 -0.06 -2.53
CA GLY A 480 24.91 -0.52 -1.32
C GLY A 480 25.99 -1.56 -1.55
N VAL A 481 26.58 -1.61 -2.75
CA VAL A 481 27.76 -2.44 -3.03
C VAL A 481 28.96 -1.85 -2.30
N LEU A 482 29.70 -2.69 -1.57
CA LEU A 482 30.91 -2.24 -0.87
C LEU A 482 32.01 -1.87 -1.89
N PRO A 483 32.93 -0.90 -1.59
CA PRO A 483 33.93 -0.42 -2.53
C PRO A 483 34.79 -1.51 -3.15
N ASP A 484 35.24 -2.50 -2.36
CA ASP A 484 36.06 -3.64 -2.86
C ASP A 484 35.27 -4.48 -3.87
N ASP A 485 33.99 -4.73 -3.58
CA ASP A 485 33.12 -5.53 -4.44
C ASP A 485 32.69 -4.75 -5.68
N LEU A 486 32.56 -3.44 -5.57
CA LEU A 486 32.33 -2.55 -6.72
C LEU A 486 33.52 -2.62 -7.70
N ASN A 487 34.75 -2.61 -7.19
CA ASN A 487 35.96 -2.79 -8.01
C ASN A 487 35.92 -4.13 -8.75
N LYS A 488 35.57 -5.23 -8.06
CA LYS A 488 35.42 -6.55 -8.67
C LYS A 488 34.41 -6.55 -9.81
N ILE A 489 33.21 -5.98 -9.59
CA ILE A 489 32.17 -5.87 -10.63
C ILE A 489 32.67 -5.02 -11.81
N THR A 490 33.35 -3.91 -11.53
CA THR A 490 33.89 -3.01 -12.55
C THR A 490 34.96 -3.74 -13.42
N ILE A 491 35.77 -4.61 -12.85
CA ILE A 491 36.75 -5.39 -13.61
C ILE A 491 36.06 -6.32 -14.60
N ILE A 492 35.05 -7.08 -14.17
CA ILE A 492 34.37 -8.02 -15.06
C ILE A 492 33.51 -7.32 -16.11
N SER A 493 32.94 -6.13 -15.79
CA SER A 493 32.13 -5.35 -16.74
C SER A 493 32.94 -4.74 -17.90
N LYS A 494 34.26 -4.60 -17.73
CA LYS A 494 35.19 -4.11 -18.77
C LYS A 494 35.69 -5.20 -19.70
N LYS A 495 35.39 -6.47 -19.42
CA LYS A 495 35.78 -7.56 -20.32
C LYS A 495 35.03 -7.44 -21.66
N PRO A 496 35.66 -7.81 -22.76
CA PRO A 496 35.01 -7.71 -24.08
C PRO A 496 33.92 -8.73 -24.30
N GLN A 497 34.00 -9.87 -23.63
CA GLN A 497 33.07 -11.00 -23.78
C GLN A 497 32.95 -11.80 -22.49
N GLY A 498 31.90 -12.59 -22.37
CA GLY A 498 31.68 -13.48 -21.22
C GLY A 498 30.25 -13.43 -20.70
N VAL A 499 29.99 -14.19 -19.64
CA VAL A 499 28.66 -14.21 -18.96
C VAL A 499 28.78 -13.66 -17.55
N ILE A 500 27.97 -12.69 -17.20
CA ILE A 500 27.80 -12.19 -15.84
C ILE A 500 26.36 -12.52 -15.39
N ILE A 501 26.22 -13.14 -14.23
CA ILE A 501 24.93 -13.61 -13.74
C ILE A 501 24.59 -12.94 -12.42
N ALA A 502 23.40 -12.35 -12.32
CA ALA A 502 22.82 -11.93 -11.06
C ALA A 502 21.87 -13.02 -10.54
N THR A 503 22.03 -13.44 -9.28
CA THR A 503 21.19 -14.50 -8.72
C THR A 503 20.54 -14.10 -7.39
N GLY A 504 19.45 -14.78 -7.07
CA GLY A 504 18.67 -14.54 -5.86
C GLY A 504 17.17 -14.83 -6.06
N PRO A 505 16.36 -14.82 -4.99
CA PRO A 505 14.91 -15.01 -5.11
C PRO A 505 14.24 -13.83 -5.82
N THR A 506 12.95 -14.02 -6.11
CA THR A 506 12.10 -12.93 -6.64
C THR A 506 12.11 -11.75 -5.67
N GLY A 507 12.24 -10.53 -6.20
CA GLY A 507 12.29 -9.31 -5.39
C GLY A 507 13.61 -9.04 -4.69
N SER A 508 14.71 -9.78 -4.99
CA SER A 508 16.04 -9.50 -4.44
C SER A 508 16.77 -8.32 -5.12
N GLY A 509 16.18 -7.72 -6.17
CA GLY A 509 16.78 -6.57 -6.87
C GLY A 509 17.71 -6.93 -8.04
N LYS A 510 17.68 -8.17 -8.54
CA LYS A 510 18.53 -8.64 -9.66
C LYS A 510 18.42 -7.76 -10.89
N THR A 511 17.20 -7.49 -11.33
CA THR A 511 16.93 -6.64 -12.49
C THR A 511 17.52 -5.25 -12.31
N THR A 512 17.29 -4.62 -11.14
CA THR A 512 17.87 -3.31 -10.83
C THR A 512 19.40 -3.34 -10.88
N MET A 513 20.05 -4.39 -10.35
CA MET A 513 21.51 -4.55 -10.42
C MET A 513 21.99 -4.67 -11.86
N LEU A 514 21.35 -5.52 -12.67
CA LEU A 514 21.72 -5.68 -14.08
C LEU A 514 21.50 -4.42 -14.91
N TYR A 515 20.42 -3.69 -14.67
CA TYR A 515 20.19 -2.38 -15.32
C TYR A 515 21.24 -1.34 -14.91
N SER A 516 21.61 -1.31 -13.62
CA SER A 516 22.68 -0.43 -13.15
C SER A 516 24.03 -0.80 -13.76
N LEU A 517 24.30 -2.11 -13.91
CA LEU A 517 25.51 -2.62 -14.56
C LEU A 517 25.49 -2.29 -16.05
N LEU A 518 24.38 -2.53 -16.75
CA LEU A 518 24.19 -2.23 -18.16
C LEU A 518 24.39 -0.73 -18.43
N ALA A 519 23.75 0.14 -17.63
CA ALA A 519 23.91 1.59 -17.73
C ALA A 519 25.37 2.05 -17.52
N ALA A 520 26.10 1.40 -16.60
CA ALA A 520 27.52 1.69 -16.40
C ALA A 520 28.43 1.23 -17.55
N MET A 521 27.96 0.29 -18.38
CA MET A 521 28.67 -0.21 -19.57
C MET A 521 28.30 0.56 -20.85
N MET A 522 27.19 1.33 -20.82
CA MET A 522 26.67 2.04 -22.00
C MET A 522 27.72 2.98 -22.61
N ASN A 523 27.90 2.83 -23.90
CA ASN A 523 28.81 3.63 -24.71
C ASN A 523 28.23 3.73 -26.14
N PRO A 524 28.18 4.92 -26.74
CA PRO A 524 27.65 5.13 -28.10
C PRO A 524 28.32 4.29 -29.20
N SER A 525 29.51 3.74 -28.95
CA SER A 525 30.23 2.87 -29.89
C SER A 525 29.85 1.39 -29.80
N LYS A 526 28.90 1.02 -28.93
CA LYS A 526 28.47 -0.37 -28.72
C LYS A 526 26.97 -0.51 -28.92
N ASN A 527 26.56 -1.67 -29.43
CA ASN A 527 25.15 -2.04 -29.57
C ASN A 527 24.68 -2.87 -28.36
N PHE A 528 23.65 -2.33 -27.66
CA PHE A 528 23.05 -2.96 -26.49
C PHE A 528 21.68 -3.51 -26.82
N GLU A 529 21.47 -4.79 -26.53
CA GLU A 529 20.20 -5.49 -26.77
C GLU A 529 19.68 -6.06 -25.44
N THR A 530 18.36 -5.95 -25.21
CA THR A 530 17.73 -6.63 -24.05
C THR A 530 16.57 -7.51 -24.47
N ILE A 531 16.40 -8.64 -23.77
CA ILE A 531 15.34 -9.62 -24.01
C ILE A 531 14.68 -9.90 -22.66
N GLU A 532 13.45 -9.46 -22.46
CA GLU A 532 12.82 -9.42 -21.12
C GLU A 532 11.36 -9.88 -21.14
N GLU A 533 10.84 -10.30 -20.00
CA GLU A 533 9.43 -10.74 -19.81
C GLU A 533 8.76 -10.09 -18.59
N PRO A 534 8.12 -8.92 -18.81
CA PRO A 534 8.35 -7.93 -19.86
C PRO A 534 9.47 -6.94 -19.49
N VAL A 535 9.75 -5.96 -20.37
CA VAL A 535 10.65 -4.84 -20.08
C VAL A 535 10.17 -4.06 -18.85
N GLU A 536 11.08 -3.86 -17.87
CA GLU A 536 10.75 -3.16 -16.61
C GLU A 536 10.99 -1.64 -16.69
N TYR A 537 12.12 -1.22 -17.28
CA TYR A 537 12.49 0.18 -17.46
C TYR A 537 12.87 0.45 -18.92
N TYR A 538 12.51 1.61 -19.41
CA TYR A 538 12.93 2.05 -20.73
C TYR A 538 14.38 2.57 -20.70
N LEU A 539 15.19 2.09 -21.62
CA LEU A 539 16.58 2.50 -21.85
C LEU A 539 16.69 3.07 -23.26
N GLU A 540 16.99 4.37 -23.38
CA GLU A 540 17.06 5.04 -24.67
C GLU A 540 18.18 4.48 -25.55
N GLU A 541 19.30 4.06 -24.93
CA GLU A 541 20.48 3.58 -25.63
C GLU A 541 20.50 2.05 -25.86
N ALA A 542 19.39 1.35 -25.58
CA ALA A 542 19.30 -0.11 -25.77
C ALA A 542 18.08 -0.49 -26.59
N ASN A 543 18.24 -1.46 -27.47
CA ASN A 543 17.14 -2.09 -28.20
C ASN A 543 16.50 -3.15 -27.30
N GLN A 544 15.27 -2.89 -26.85
CA GLN A 544 14.61 -3.74 -25.83
C GLN A 544 13.49 -4.57 -26.46
N VAL A 545 13.59 -5.88 -26.37
CA VAL A 545 12.60 -6.83 -26.86
C VAL A 545 11.81 -7.43 -25.70
N SER A 546 10.49 -7.32 -25.75
CA SER A 546 9.60 -7.97 -24.80
C SER A 546 9.16 -9.35 -25.32
N ILE A 547 9.31 -10.37 -24.48
CA ILE A 547 8.87 -11.74 -24.76
C ILE A 547 7.33 -11.81 -24.72
N HIS A 548 6.76 -12.58 -25.65
CA HIS A 548 5.33 -12.87 -25.73
C HIS A 548 5.12 -14.33 -26.07
N GLU A 549 5.13 -15.21 -25.08
CA GLU A 549 4.99 -16.66 -25.28
C GLU A 549 3.69 -17.05 -26.00
N LYS A 550 2.60 -16.28 -25.80
CA LYS A 550 1.30 -16.54 -26.47
C LYS A 550 1.35 -16.48 -28.00
N ILE A 551 2.30 -15.73 -28.56
CA ILE A 551 2.52 -15.61 -30.00
C ILE A 551 3.78 -16.35 -30.47
N GLY A 552 4.37 -17.20 -29.60
CA GLY A 552 5.52 -18.03 -29.91
C GLY A 552 6.89 -17.33 -29.77
N LEU A 553 6.96 -16.12 -29.24
CA LEU A 553 8.24 -15.44 -28.97
C LEU A 553 8.82 -15.90 -27.62
N SER A 554 9.72 -16.89 -27.67
CA SER A 554 10.46 -17.39 -26.50
C SER A 554 11.86 -16.76 -26.36
N PHE A 555 12.44 -16.80 -25.16
CA PHE A 555 13.80 -16.30 -24.90
C PHE A 555 14.83 -16.87 -25.86
N ALA A 556 14.88 -18.18 -26.03
CA ALA A 556 15.86 -18.85 -26.93
C ALA A 556 15.68 -18.44 -28.39
N GLN A 557 14.45 -18.25 -28.86
CA GLN A 557 14.16 -17.85 -30.24
C GLN A 557 14.58 -16.41 -30.50
N VAL A 558 14.21 -15.48 -29.59
CA VAL A 558 14.57 -14.08 -29.72
C VAL A 558 16.07 -13.90 -29.59
N LEU A 559 16.74 -14.57 -28.64
CA LEU A 559 18.20 -14.51 -28.48
C LEU A 559 18.95 -14.94 -29.77
N ARG A 560 18.51 -16.04 -30.42
CA ARG A 560 19.05 -16.44 -31.72
C ARG A 560 18.86 -15.39 -32.84
N ALA A 561 17.77 -14.60 -32.77
CA ALA A 561 17.54 -13.53 -33.72
C ALA A 561 18.43 -12.30 -33.40
N THR A 562 18.54 -11.95 -32.13
CA THR A 562 19.39 -10.86 -31.60
C THR A 562 20.86 -11.04 -32.01
N LEU A 563 21.39 -12.28 -32.00
CA LEU A 563 22.77 -12.56 -32.45
C LEU A 563 23.03 -12.23 -33.94
N ARG A 564 22.01 -11.90 -34.71
CA ARG A 564 22.14 -11.41 -36.12
C ARG A 564 21.93 -9.89 -36.22
N GLN A 565 21.79 -9.20 -35.11
CA GLN A 565 21.64 -7.74 -35.02
C GLN A 565 22.94 -7.03 -34.61
N ASP A 566 24.08 -7.70 -34.74
CA ASP A 566 25.40 -7.18 -34.39
C ASP A 566 25.51 -6.62 -32.95
N PRO A 567 25.09 -7.38 -31.93
CA PRO A 567 25.10 -6.90 -30.54
C PRO A 567 26.52 -7.01 -29.95
N ASP A 568 26.92 -6.05 -29.13
CA ASP A 568 28.12 -6.15 -28.27
C ASP A 568 27.78 -6.69 -26.89
N VAL A 569 26.62 -6.20 -26.34
CA VAL A 569 26.16 -6.55 -25.01
C VAL A 569 24.69 -6.98 -25.06
N ILE A 570 24.39 -8.15 -24.52
CA ILE A 570 23.04 -8.72 -24.52
C ILE A 570 22.60 -8.93 -23.07
N LEU A 571 21.47 -8.35 -22.68
CA LEU A 571 20.81 -8.68 -21.41
C LEU A 571 19.69 -9.69 -21.69
N VAL A 572 19.82 -10.90 -21.15
CA VAL A 572 18.78 -11.93 -21.15
C VAL A 572 18.11 -11.93 -19.78
N GLY A 573 16.85 -11.53 -19.70
CA GLY A 573 16.13 -11.32 -18.45
C GLY A 573 16.29 -12.47 -17.46
N GLU A 574 16.16 -13.72 -17.92
CA GLU A 574 16.47 -14.91 -17.12
C GLU A 574 16.77 -16.14 -17.98
N MET A 575 17.53 -17.09 -17.42
CA MET A 575 17.78 -18.42 -17.98
C MET A 575 16.96 -19.45 -17.20
N ARG A 576 15.81 -19.89 -17.79
CA ARG A 576 14.92 -20.90 -17.19
C ARG A 576 15.17 -22.30 -17.70
N ASP A 577 15.62 -22.41 -18.94
CA ASP A 577 15.74 -23.65 -19.70
C ASP A 577 17.14 -23.79 -20.35
N PHE A 578 17.43 -25.02 -20.77
CA PHE A 578 18.71 -25.39 -21.43
C PHE A 578 18.94 -24.59 -22.71
N ASP A 579 17.92 -24.44 -23.56
CA ASP A 579 18.09 -23.81 -24.87
C ASP A 579 18.48 -22.32 -24.76
N THR A 580 17.89 -21.60 -23.82
CA THR A 580 18.23 -20.21 -23.51
C THR A 580 19.64 -20.11 -22.94
N ALA A 581 19.99 -20.95 -21.95
CA ALA A 581 21.30 -20.95 -21.32
C ALA A 581 22.41 -21.36 -22.32
N ASP A 582 22.23 -22.43 -23.07
CA ASP A 582 23.20 -22.90 -24.07
C ASP A 582 23.46 -21.84 -25.16
N THR A 583 22.40 -21.19 -25.64
CA THR A 583 22.52 -20.11 -26.63
C THR A 583 23.29 -18.90 -26.03
N ALA A 584 22.99 -18.51 -24.79
CA ALA A 584 23.64 -17.39 -24.09
C ALA A 584 25.13 -17.66 -23.85
N PHE A 585 25.51 -18.88 -23.41
CA PHE A 585 26.91 -19.27 -23.21
C PHE A 585 27.67 -19.36 -24.54
N LYS A 586 27.05 -19.86 -25.60
CA LYS A 586 27.63 -19.86 -26.95
C LYS A 586 27.87 -18.46 -27.50
N ALA A 587 26.90 -17.55 -27.28
CA ALA A 587 27.07 -16.13 -27.63
C ALA A 587 28.30 -15.52 -26.96
N ALA A 588 28.47 -15.80 -25.67
CA ALA A 588 29.63 -15.32 -24.91
C ALA A 588 30.95 -15.87 -25.42
N LEU A 589 30.98 -17.14 -25.89
CA LEU A 589 32.20 -17.75 -26.50
C LEU A 589 32.52 -17.16 -27.89
N THR A 590 31.53 -16.58 -28.56
CA THR A 590 31.65 -15.96 -29.89
C THR A 590 31.89 -14.46 -29.86
N GLY A 591 32.17 -13.86 -28.73
CA GLY A 591 32.63 -12.47 -28.63
C GLY A 591 31.67 -11.50 -27.97
N HIS A 592 30.53 -11.98 -27.44
CA HIS A 592 29.51 -11.09 -26.86
C HIS A 592 29.58 -11.07 -25.32
N MET A 593 29.29 -9.93 -24.73
CA MET A 593 29.06 -9.85 -23.28
C MET A 593 27.58 -10.15 -22.99
N VAL A 594 27.32 -11.17 -22.17
CA VAL A 594 25.96 -11.60 -21.82
C VAL A 594 25.68 -11.35 -20.34
N LEU A 595 24.65 -10.59 -20.03
CA LEU A 595 24.12 -10.37 -18.69
C LEU A 595 22.85 -11.19 -18.51
N SER A 596 22.68 -11.91 -17.39
CA SER A 596 21.43 -12.64 -17.17
C SER A 596 21.15 -12.88 -15.69
N THR A 597 19.95 -13.46 -15.39
CA THR A 597 19.58 -13.83 -14.02
C THR A 597 19.33 -15.33 -13.87
N LEU A 598 19.55 -15.79 -12.62
CA LEU A 598 19.16 -17.11 -12.14
C LEU A 598 18.40 -16.99 -10.80
N HIS A 599 17.71 -18.08 -10.43
CA HIS A 599 17.03 -18.21 -9.13
C HIS A 599 17.74 -19.24 -8.26
N THR A 600 18.88 -18.87 -7.67
CA THR A 600 19.63 -19.71 -6.72
C THR A 600 19.89 -18.95 -5.43
N ASN A 601 20.27 -19.66 -4.37
CA ASN A 601 20.45 -19.08 -3.04
C ASN A 601 21.84 -18.50 -2.77
N SER A 602 22.86 -18.91 -3.54
CA SER A 602 24.24 -18.43 -3.45
C SER A 602 24.86 -18.32 -4.84
N ALA A 603 26.00 -17.65 -4.94
CA ALA A 603 26.73 -17.53 -6.19
C ALA A 603 27.23 -18.88 -6.69
N ILE A 604 27.78 -19.70 -5.80
CA ILE A 604 28.36 -21.01 -6.17
C ILE A 604 27.26 -22.01 -6.54
N ALA A 605 26.12 -22.01 -5.85
CA ALA A 605 24.98 -22.84 -6.23
C ALA A 605 24.45 -22.54 -7.64
N SER A 606 24.75 -21.36 -8.20
CA SER A 606 24.40 -21.05 -9.60
C SER A 606 25.20 -21.87 -10.58
N ILE A 607 26.46 -22.22 -10.26
CA ILE A 607 27.32 -23.10 -11.06
C ILE A 607 26.69 -24.49 -11.11
N THR A 608 26.33 -25.06 -9.95
CA THR A 608 25.62 -26.33 -9.85
C THR A 608 24.35 -26.29 -10.70
N ARG A 609 23.55 -25.25 -10.58
CA ARG A 609 22.31 -25.10 -11.31
C ARG A 609 22.49 -25.10 -12.84
N LEU A 610 23.53 -24.42 -13.33
CA LEU A 610 23.84 -24.41 -14.77
C LEU A 610 24.26 -25.78 -15.27
N ILE A 611 25.06 -26.50 -14.48
CA ILE A 611 25.46 -27.88 -14.81
C ILE A 611 24.22 -28.80 -14.81
N ASP A 612 23.33 -28.67 -13.83
CA ASP A 612 22.06 -29.44 -13.74
C ASP A 612 21.12 -29.11 -14.90
N MET A 613 21.15 -27.91 -15.42
CA MET A 613 20.42 -27.50 -16.62
C MET A 613 20.99 -28.12 -17.89
N GLY A 614 22.20 -28.72 -17.83
CA GLY A 614 22.85 -29.40 -18.94
C GLY A 614 24.02 -28.64 -19.60
N ILE A 615 24.41 -27.46 -19.05
CA ILE A 615 25.58 -26.73 -19.55
C ILE A 615 26.83 -27.51 -19.20
N LYS A 616 27.62 -27.78 -20.22
CA LYS A 616 28.86 -28.55 -20.03
C LYS A 616 29.88 -27.77 -19.23
N PRO A 617 30.55 -28.41 -18.25
CA PRO A 617 31.50 -27.72 -17.36
C PRO A 617 32.60 -26.93 -18.10
N TYR A 618 33.11 -27.43 -19.22
CA TYR A 618 34.14 -26.69 -19.97
C TYR A 618 33.63 -25.44 -20.66
N ILE A 619 32.35 -25.41 -21.09
CA ILE A 619 31.69 -24.20 -21.64
C ILE A 619 31.56 -23.15 -20.54
N LEU A 620 31.08 -23.61 -19.38
CA LEU A 620 30.90 -22.75 -18.22
C LEU A 620 32.22 -22.16 -17.75
N ALA A 621 33.25 -22.99 -17.60
CA ALA A 621 34.61 -22.57 -17.24
C ALA A 621 35.22 -21.55 -18.22
N SER A 622 34.89 -21.65 -19.52
CA SER A 622 35.44 -20.74 -20.53
C SER A 622 34.72 -19.42 -20.66
N ALA A 623 33.38 -19.40 -20.46
CA ALA A 623 32.54 -18.23 -20.74
C ALA A 623 32.07 -17.47 -19.50
N LEU A 624 31.96 -18.10 -18.33
CA LEU A 624 31.54 -17.46 -17.11
C LEU A 624 32.62 -16.51 -16.58
N GLU A 625 32.26 -15.25 -16.29
CA GLU A 625 33.17 -14.24 -15.74
C GLU A 625 32.86 -13.88 -14.28
N GLY A 626 31.62 -13.92 -13.89
CA GLY A 626 31.23 -13.68 -12.50
C GLY A 626 29.78 -13.95 -12.19
N ILE A 627 29.50 -14.16 -10.91
CA ILE A 627 28.17 -14.37 -10.37
C ILE A 627 27.98 -13.44 -9.17
N ILE A 628 26.87 -12.70 -9.17
CA ILE A 628 26.51 -11.75 -8.13
C ILE A 628 25.23 -12.26 -7.44
N ALA A 629 25.37 -12.92 -6.30
CA ALA A 629 24.21 -13.29 -5.49
C ALA A 629 23.77 -12.09 -4.62
N GLN A 630 22.47 -11.84 -4.57
CA GLN A 630 21.92 -10.65 -3.97
C GLN A 630 20.66 -10.94 -3.14
N ARG A 631 20.53 -10.22 -2.00
CA ARG A 631 19.32 -10.08 -1.20
C ARG A 631 19.10 -8.61 -0.87
N LEU A 632 17.86 -8.26 -0.52
CA LEU A 632 17.51 -6.92 -0.04
C LEU A 632 17.19 -6.94 1.45
N VAL A 633 17.82 -6.04 2.20
CA VAL A 633 17.53 -5.75 3.61
C VAL A 633 16.97 -4.33 3.72
N ARG A 634 16.16 -4.06 4.75
CA ARG A 634 15.65 -2.71 5.01
C ARG A 634 16.79 -1.82 5.52
N ARG A 635 16.80 -0.58 5.05
CA ARG A 635 17.77 0.44 5.50
C ARG A 635 17.23 1.14 6.73
N ILE A 636 18.05 1.31 7.77
CA ILE A 636 17.72 2.13 8.93
C ILE A 636 17.37 3.54 8.46
N CYS A 637 16.30 4.11 9.01
CA CYS A 637 15.89 5.47 8.70
C CYS A 637 16.92 6.47 9.23
N GLU A 638 17.53 7.26 8.37
CA GLU A 638 18.56 8.24 8.73
C GLU A 638 18.08 9.29 9.74
N ASN A 639 16.77 9.62 9.72
CA ASN A 639 16.18 10.65 10.57
C ASN A 639 15.97 10.21 12.03
N CYS A 640 15.83 8.90 12.27
CA CYS A 640 15.59 8.36 13.63
C CYS A 640 16.57 7.25 14.01
N ARG A 641 17.74 7.22 13.35
CA ARG A 641 18.84 6.30 13.66
C ARG A 641 19.41 6.67 15.03
N GLU A 642 19.55 5.68 15.89
CA GLU A 642 20.18 5.79 17.21
C GLU A 642 21.13 4.62 17.49
N GLU A 643 22.10 4.85 18.36
CA GLU A 643 23.02 3.82 18.80
C GLU A 643 22.33 2.90 19.82
N THR A 644 22.67 1.61 19.77
CA THR A 644 22.17 0.61 20.71
C THR A 644 23.23 -0.46 20.96
N VAL A 645 23.08 -1.18 22.04
CA VAL A 645 23.96 -2.32 22.35
C VAL A 645 23.55 -3.52 21.47
N PRO A 646 24.52 -4.29 20.93
CA PRO A 646 24.23 -5.53 20.19
C PRO A 646 23.37 -6.48 21.03
N ASP A 647 22.32 -7.02 20.42
CA ASP A 647 21.49 -8.04 21.06
C ASP A 647 22.26 -9.38 21.17
N PRO A 648 22.50 -9.92 22.39
CA PRO A 648 23.27 -11.14 22.57
C PRO A 648 22.66 -12.37 21.90
N GLU A 649 21.30 -12.47 21.86
CA GLU A 649 20.60 -13.59 21.23
C GLU A 649 20.79 -13.56 19.71
N GLN A 650 20.61 -12.41 19.09
CA GLN A 650 20.83 -12.22 17.66
C GLN A 650 22.29 -12.43 17.29
N SER A 651 23.23 -11.93 18.12
CA SER A 651 24.66 -12.14 17.93
C SER A 651 25.03 -13.64 17.98
N ALA A 652 24.46 -14.40 18.91
CA ALA A 652 24.66 -15.83 19.01
C ALA A 652 24.09 -16.60 17.80
N LEU A 653 22.88 -16.23 17.33
CA LEU A 653 22.25 -16.81 16.15
C LEU A 653 23.04 -16.55 14.86
N LEU A 654 23.63 -15.35 14.73
CA LEU A 654 24.48 -14.97 13.59
C LEU A 654 25.95 -15.37 13.77
N ARG A 655 26.33 -15.86 14.95
CA ARG A 655 27.71 -16.22 15.36
C ARG A 655 28.70 -15.08 15.18
N VAL A 656 28.27 -13.91 15.61
CA VAL A 656 29.11 -12.72 15.60
C VAL A 656 30.02 -12.77 16.82
N PRO A 657 31.37 -12.59 16.67
CA PRO A 657 32.25 -12.40 17.79
C PRO A 657 31.80 -11.19 18.66
N GLU A 658 32.02 -11.27 19.98
CA GLU A 658 31.58 -10.23 20.91
C GLU A 658 32.20 -8.84 20.62
N ASP A 659 33.42 -8.84 20.10
CA ASP A 659 34.17 -7.63 19.76
C ASP A 659 33.94 -7.11 18.34
N PHE A 660 33.19 -7.81 17.51
CA PHE A 660 32.99 -7.47 16.08
C PHE A 660 32.37 -6.07 15.90
N PHE A 661 31.42 -5.70 16.74
CA PHE A 661 30.73 -4.42 16.68
C PHE A 661 31.31 -3.35 17.62
N ASN A 662 32.40 -3.62 18.33
CA ASN A 662 32.98 -2.75 19.36
C ASN A 662 31.95 -2.28 20.40
N GLY A 663 30.97 -3.12 20.73
CA GLY A 663 29.92 -2.84 21.71
C GLY A 663 28.76 -1.95 21.20
N THR A 664 28.78 -1.53 19.93
CA THR A 664 27.76 -0.60 19.41
C THR A 664 27.19 -1.09 18.09
N THR A 665 25.84 -1.05 17.99
CA THR A 665 25.07 -1.23 16.76
C THR A 665 24.08 -0.08 16.61
N PHE A 666 23.24 -0.12 15.60
CA PHE A 666 22.26 0.96 15.33
C PHE A 666 20.87 0.38 15.13
N ARG A 667 19.86 1.17 15.54
CA ARG A 667 18.45 0.89 15.25
C ARG A 667 17.72 2.15 14.83
N GLY A 668 16.54 2.03 14.26
CA GLY A 668 15.64 3.14 14.01
C GLY A 668 14.61 3.22 15.12
N ALA A 669 14.55 4.34 15.84
CA ALA A 669 13.58 4.56 16.92
C ALA A 669 12.12 4.69 16.41
N GLY A 670 11.95 4.98 15.13
CA GLY A 670 10.65 5.31 14.53
C GLY A 670 10.42 6.82 14.45
N CYS A 671 9.90 7.30 13.32
CA CYS A 671 9.54 8.70 13.13
C CYS A 671 8.51 8.84 11.99
N VAL A 672 7.96 10.03 11.81
CA VAL A 672 6.98 10.32 10.74
C VAL A 672 7.54 9.98 9.34
N ARG A 673 8.86 10.24 9.10
CA ARG A 673 9.48 9.94 7.79
C ARG A 673 9.54 8.46 7.44
N CYS A 674 9.58 7.58 8.41
CA CYS A 674 9.59 6.13 8.22
C CYS A 674 8.26 5.47 8.63
N ASN A 675 7.20 6.24 8.84
CA ASN A 675 5.90 5.75 9.34
C ASN A 675 6.05 4.89 10.60
N ASN A 676 6.89 5.34 11.54
CA ASN A 676 7.21 4.68 12.82
C ASN A 676 7.81 3.26 12.71
N THR A 677 8.24 2.85 11.52
CA THR A 677 8.83 1.51 11.32
C THR A 677 10.30 1.42 11.72
N GLY A 678 11.00 2.54 11.89
CA GLY A 678 12.44 2.60 12.06
C GLY A 678 13.25 2.39 10.77
N TYR A 679 12.61 2.02 9.66
CA TYR A 679 13.26 1.72 8.38
C TYR A 679 12.69 2.58 7.25
N LYS A 680 13.54 2.94 6.28
CA LYS A 680 13.15 3.63 5.05
C LYS A 680 14.01 3.24 3.87
N GLY A 681 13.40 2.59 2.90
CA GLY A 681 14.08 2.07 1.73
C GLY A 681 14.82 0.76 1.99
N ARG A 682 15.48 0.25 0.95
CA ARG A 682 16.19 -1.03 0.97
C ARG A 682 17.59 -0.86 0.42
N LEU A 683 18.52 -1.71 0.88
CA LEU A 683 19.87 -1.85 0.31
C LEU A 683 20.17 -3.31 0.02
N GLY A 684 21.05 -3.56 -0.93
CA GLY A 684 21.49 -4.90 -1.27
C GLY A 684 22.52 -5.42 -0.27
N ILE A 685 22.52 -6.74 -0.05
CA ILE A 685 23.65 -7.49 0.47
C ILE A 685 24.10 -8.48 -0.60
N TYR A 686 25.41 -8.68 -0.72
CA TYR A 686 26.01 -9.31 -1.89
C TYR A 686 26.97 -10.43 -1.53
N GLU A 687 27.00 -11.47 -2.38
CA GLU A 687 28.02 -12.49 -2.42
C GLU A 687 28.53 -12.53 -3.87
N ILE A 688 29.77 -12.15 -4.10
CA ILE A 688 30.31 -11.96 -5.44
C ILE A 688 31.41 -13.01 -5.71
N PHE A 689 31.13 -13.90 -6.65
CA PHE A 689 32.07 -14.88 -7.15
C PHE A 689 32.68 -14.37 -8.47
N LEU A 690 33.98 -14.27 -8.53
CA LEU A 690 34.74 -13.97 -9.76
C LEU A 690 35.44 -15.21 -10.28
N MET A 691 35.36 -15.42 -11.59
CA MET A 691 36.06 -16.52 -12.25
C MET A 691 37.57 -16.22 -12.32
N SER A 692 38.38 -17.13 -11.78
CA SER A 692 39.83 -17.15 -11.91
C SER A 692 40.27 -18.37 -12.70
N ASP A 693 41.55 -18.41 -13.10
CA ASP A 693 42.11 -19.55 -13.82
C ASP A 693 42.06 -20.84 -12.99
N GLU A 694 42.22 -20.74 -11.66
CA GLU A 694 42.07 -21.84 -10.72
C GLU A 694 40.65 -22.42 -10.75
N TYR A 695 39.61 -21.58 -10.69
CA TYR A 695 38.24 -22.05 -10.79
C TYR A 695 37.89 -22.59 -12.17
N ARG A 696 38.45 -22.02 -13.26
CA ARG A 696 38.28 -22.54 -14.62
C ARG A 696 38.78 -23.98 -14.71
N GLN A 697 39.91 -24.26 -14.11
CA GLN A 697 40.52 -25.58 -14.09
C GLN A 697 39.69 -26.58 -13.29
N LEU A 698 39.28 -26.21 -12.08
CA LEU A 698 38.44 -27.04 -11.20
C LEU A 698 37.08 -27.35 -11.82
N ILE A 699 36.39 -26.35 -12.35
CA ILE A 699 35.08 -26.54 -12.99
C ILE A 699 35.19 -27.37 -14.25
N GLY A 700 36.28 -27.17 -15.04
CA GLY A 700 36.48 -27.88 -16.31
C GLY A 700 36.84 -29.36 -16.17
N THR A 701 37.46 -29.76 -15.05
CA THR A 701 37.99 -31.13 -14.85
C THR A 701 37.12 -31.97 -13.90
N SER A 702 36.83 -31.47 -12.69
CA SER A 702 36.09 -32.22 -11.67
C SER A 702 35.35 -31.25 -10.76
N TYR A 703 34.11 -30.87 -11.14
CA TYR A 703 33.30 -29.96 -10.36
C TYR A 703 32.86 -30.58 -9.03
N LYS A 704 33.29 -29.96 -7.91
CA LYS A 704 32.72 -30.20 -6.57
C LYS A 704 32.40 -28.86 -5.92
N GLU A 705 31.11 -28.60 -5.63
CA GLU A 705 30.63 -27.35 -5.06
C GLU A 705 31.35 -26.96 -3.75
N SER A 706 31.55 -27.96 -2.86
CA SER A 706 32.22 -27.75 -1.56
C SER A 706 33.70 -27.31 -1.68
N GLU A 707 34.37 -27.81 -2.71
CA GLU A 707 35.79 -27.48 -2.96
C GLU A 707 35.91 -26.04 -3.45
N ILE A 708 35.11 -25.65 -4.45
CA ILE A 708 35.06 -24.27 -4.94
C ILE A 708 34.65 -23.31 -3.83
N GLN A 709 33.68 -23.68 -2.98
CA GLN A 709 33.25 -22.84 -1.84
C GLN A 709 34.43 -22.63 -0.86
N THR A 710 35.19 -23.66 -0.56
CA THR A 710 36.34 -23.56 0.35
C THR A 710 37.42 -22.64 -0.21
N ILE A 711 37.78 -22.82 -1.48
CA ILE A 711 38.77 -21.98 -2.15
C ILE A 711 38.29 -20.54 -2.30
N ALA A 712 37.04 -20.33 -2.64
CA ALA A 712 36.47 -19.00 -2.75
C ALA A 712 36.51 -18.22 -1.43
N ARG A 713 36.30 -18.90 -0.30
CA ARG A 713 36.46 -18.33 1.03
C ARG A 713 37.90 -17.95 1.35
N VAL A 714 38.83 -18.83 1.02
CA VAL A 714 40.28 -18.56 1.20
C VAL A 714 40.70 -17.36 0.34
N ASN A 715 40.17 -17.25 -0.87
CA ASN A 715 40.47 -16.15 -1.79
C ASN A 715 39.67 -14.87 -1.48
N GLY A 716 39.01 -14.77 -0.29
CA GLY A 716 38.36 -13.54 0.20
C GLY A 716 36.98 -13.26 -0.38
N MET A 717 36.28 -14.29 -0.87
CA MET A 717 34.88 -14.17 -1.22
C MET A 717 34.06 -14.01 0.05
N ARG A 718 33.34 -12.87 0.20
CA ARG A 718 32.39 -12.63 1.31
C ARG A 718 31.09 -13.37 1.03
N SER A 719 30.47 -13.93 2.09
CA SER A 719 29.08 -14.40 2.04
C SER A 719 28.09 -13.27 2.17
N LEU A 720 26.84 -13.55 1.84
CA LEU A 720 25.72 -12.65 2.12
C LEU A 720 25.64 -12.25 3.60
N LEU A 721 25.99 -13.19 4.51
CA LEU A 721 26.03 -12.92 5.96
C LEU A 721 27.14 -11.93 6.31
N GLU A 722 28.37 -12.17 5.84
CA GLU A 722 29.52 -11.32 6.15
C GLU A 722 29.38 -9.90 5.56
N ASP A 723 28.85 -9.78 4.35
CA ASP A 723 28.52 -8.48 3.75
C ASP A 723 27.40 -7.77 4.53
N GLY A 724 26.39 -8.54 4.96
CA GLY A 724 25.32 -8.02 5.81
C GLY A 724 25.78 -7.51 7.16
N LEU A 725 26.65 -8.26 7.85
CA LEU A 725 27.26 -7.87 9.14
C LEU A 725 28.12 -6.62 9.01
N GLU A 726 28.86 -6.48 7.92
CA GLU A 726 29.63 -5.26 7.65
C GLU A 726 28.69 -4.03 7.53
N LYS A 727 27.53 -4.18 6.89
CA LYS A 727 26.52 -3.13 6.77
C LYS A 727 25.81 -2.82 8.09
N VAL A 728 25.66 -3.83 8.98
CA VAL A 728 25.21 -3.60 10.36
C VAL A 728 26.25 -2.77 11.11
N ARG A 729 27.54 -3.08 10.98
CA ARG A 729 28.64 -2.33 11.59
C ARG A 729 28.69 -0.87 11.13
N GLN A 730 28.38 -0.61 9.86
CA GLN A 730 28.23 0.74 9.29
C GLN A 730 26.93 1.45 9.71
N GLY A 731 26.01 0.74 10.40
CA GLY A 731 24.72 1.27 10.81
C GLY A 731 23.75 1.53 9.66
N LEU A 732 23.86 0.78 8.58
CA LEU A 732 22.97 0.86 7.43
C LEU A 732 21.73 -0.02 7.58
N THR A 733 21.86 -1.15 8.31
CA THR A 733 20.79 -2.11 8.59
C THR A 733 20.96 -2.69 10.00
N THR A 734 20.09 -3.62 10.41
CA THR A 734 20.12 -4.26 11.72
C THR A 734 20.41 -5.75 11.64
N MET A 735 20.85 -6.35 12.75
CA MET A 735 21.00 -7.81 12.86
C MET A 735 19.69 -8.57 12.64
N GLU A 736 18.58 -8.01 13.14
CA GLU A 736 17.22 -8.55 12.90
C GLU A 736 16.93 -8.72 11.40
N GLU A 737 17.27 -7.72 10.59
CA GLU A 737 17.10 -7.78 9.13
C GLU A 737 18.00 -8.83 8.48
N ILE A 738 19.22 -8.97 8.95
CA ILE A 738 20.11 -10.03 8.44
C ILE A 738 19.55 -11.41 8.80
N LEU A 739 19.09 -11.63 10.04
CA LEU A 739 18.42 -12.86 10.44
C LEU A 739 17.17 -13.16 9.61
N ARG A 740 16.35 -12.14 9.35
CA ARG A 740 15.13 -12.28 8.54
C ARG A 740 15.43 -12.74 7.10
N VAL A 741 16.53 -12.25 6.52
CA VAL A 741 16.82 -12.40 5.08
C VAL A 741 17.76 -13.56 4.79
N VAL A 742 18.77 -13.74 5.62
CA VAL A 742 19.79 -14.79 5.46
C VAL A 742 19.47 -16.01 6.32
N GLY A 743 18.81 -15.82 7.43
CA GLY A 743 18.54 -16.83 8.45
C GLY A 743 19.69 -16.97 9.45
N PRO A 744 19.52 -17.84 10.47
CA PRO A 744 20.56 -18.12 11.43
C PRO A 744 21.73 -18.86 10.78
N ALA A 745 22.93 -18.63 11.28
CA ALA A 745 24.13 -19.32 10.81
C ALA A 745 24.04 -20.81 11.18
N VAL A 746 23.87 -21.66 10.18
CA VAL A 746 23.71 -23.12 10.37
C VAL A 746 25.01 -23.71 10.89
N ARG A 747 24.92 -24.53 11.93
CA ARG A 747 26.04 -25.38 12.37
C ARG A 747 26.23 -26.53 11.37
N MET A 748 27.34 -26.57 10.66
CA MET A 748 27.81 -27.83 10.10
C MET A 748 28.48 -28.58 11.24
N GLU A 749 27.69 -29.32 12.01
CA GLU A 749 28.20 -30.21 13.05
C GLU A 749 28.49 -31.57 12.41
N ARG A 750 29.57 -32.18 12.84
CA ARG A 750 29.90 -33.58 12.53
C ARG A 750 30.24 -34.30 13.81
N GLN A 751 30.14 -35.61 13.80
CA GLN A 751 30.62 -36.44 14.89
C GLN A 751 32.14 -36.61 14.78
N CYS A 752 32.82 -36.56 15.90
CA CYS A 752 34.23 -36.90 16.00
C CYS A 752 34.42 -38.40 15.81
N ASP A 753 35.25 -38.81 14.85
CA ASP A 753 35.50 -40.22 14.55
C ASP A 753 36.08 -41.00 15.72
N HIS A 754 36.72 -40.32 16.72
CA HIS A 754 37.34 -40.94 17.87
C HIS A 754 36.42 -41.04 19.09
N CYS A 755 35.68 -39.98 19.43
CA CYS A 755 34.85 -39.95 20.66
C CYS A 755 33.34 -39.84 20.41
N GLY A 756 32.88 -39.79 19.17
CA GLY A 756 31.47 -39.73 18.79
C GLY A 756 30.76 -38.42 19.15
N LYS A 757 31.39 -37.47 19.82
CA LYS A 757 30.78 -36.18 20.18
C LYS A 757 30.70 -35.21 19.00
N LEU A 758 29.67 -34.41 18.95
CA LEU A 758 29.47 -33.38 17.94
C LEU A 758 30.58 -32.31 18.06
N MET A 759 31.15 -31.95 16.94
CA MET A 759 32.13 -30.89 16.77
C MET A 759 31.83 -30.08 15.50
N GLU A 760 32.27 -28.84 15.46
CA GLU A 760 32.12 -28.05 14.25
C GLU A 760 32.97 -28.61 13.12
N SER A 761 32.42 -28.64 11.88
CA SER A 761 33.12 -29.23 10.73
C SER A 761 34.47 -28.52 10.39
N ARG A 762 34.63 -27.27 10.83
CA ARG A 762 35.88 -26.51 10.66
C ARG A 762 36.99 -26.91 11.65
N HIS A 763 36.69 -27.58 12.78
CA HIS A 763 37.67 -27.93 13.77
C HIS A 763 38.59 -29.02 13.22
N LEU A 764 39.87 -28.76 13.25
CA LEU A 764 40.93 -29.74 12.89
C LEU A 764 41.20 -30.72 14.02
N PHE A 765 40.99 -30.29 15.26
CA PHE A 765 41.06 -31.11 16.46
C PHE A 765 39.73 -31.17 17.17
N CYS A 766 39.37 -32.31 17.67
CA CYS A 766 38.18 -32.44 18.48
C CYS A 766 38.36 -31.68 19.81
N PRO A 767 37.47 -30.70 20.14
CA PRO A 767 37.57 -29.94 21.39
C PRO A 767 37.28 -30.79 22.64
N HIS A 768 36.73 -32.02 22.48
CA HIS A 768 36.38 -32.90 23.59
C HIS A 768 37.41 -33.95 23.89
N CYS A 769 38.17 -34.44 22.90
CA CYS A 769 39.13 -35.50 23.09
C CYS A 769 40.53 -35.20 22.49
N GLY A 770 40.71 -34.05 21.87
CA GLY A 770 41.98 -33.65 21.28
C GLY A 770 42.37 -34.40 19.99
N ALA A 771 41.58 -35.36 19.54
CA ALA A 771 41.88 -36.16 18.35
C ALA A 771 41.94 -35.27 17.11
N PHE A 772 43.02 -35.44 16.31
CA PHE A 772 43.18 -34.77 15.02
C PHE A 772 42.26 -35.38 13.97
N ARG A 773 41.78 -34.57 13.03
CA ARG A 773 40.94 -35.02 11.94
C ARG A 773 41.71 -35.99 11.02
N GLN A 774 41.23 -37.22 10.93
CA GLN A 774 41.95 -38.32 10.23
C GLN A 774 42.14 -38.06 8.73
N ASN A 775 41.17 -37.35 8.09
CA ASN A 775 41.18 -37.09 6.65
C ASN A 775 41.69 -35.69 6.30
N CYS A 776 42.70 -35.18 7.02
CA CYS A 776 43.34 -33.90 6.70
C CYS A 776 44.85 -34.05 6.70
N CYS A 777 45.51 -33.34 5.82
CA CYS A 777 46.99 -33.26 5.78
C CYS A 777 47.53 -32.63 7.08
N LYS A 778 48.49 -33.24 7.70
CA LYS A 778 49.12 -32.75 8.94
C LYS A 778 49.93 -31.46 8.75
N SER A 779 50.33 -31.15 7.52
CA SER A 779 51.19 -30.00 7.19
C SER A 779 50.33 -28.78 6.71
N CYS A 780 49.46 -28.97 5.72
CA CYS A 780 48.72 -27.89 5.10
C CYS A 780 47.19 -27.92 5.41
N HIS A 781 46.76 -28.90 6.21
CA HIS A 781 45.38 -29.08 6.67
C HIS A 781 44.32 -29.32 5.57
N GLN A 782 44.80 -29.56 4.32
CA GLN A 782 43.94 -29.90 3.20
C GLN A 782 43.20 -31.22 3.47
N SER A 783 41.90 -31.31 3.10
CA SER A 783 41.16 -32.57 3.16
C SER A 783 41.81 -33.58 2.20
N LEU A 784 42.04 -34.80 2.69
CA LEU A 784 42.62 -35.90 1.92
C LEU A 784 41.53 -36.92 1.62
N GLU A 785 41.53 -37.48 0.43
CA GLU A 785 40.71 -38.65 0.09
C GLU A 785 41.36 -39.95 0.63
N ASP A 786 40.56 -40.97 0.94
CA ASP A 786 41.06 -42.17 1.59
C ASP A 786 42.08 -42.95 0.75
N GLU A 787 42.07 -42.75 -0.55
CA GLU A 787 42.96 -43.39 -1.51
C GLU A 787 44.31 -42.64 -1.70
N TRP A 788 44.46 -41.44 -1.13
CA TRP A 788 45.68 -40.65 -1.33
C TRP A 788 46.77 -41.02 -0.32
N LEU A 789 47.91 -41.38 -0.86
CA LEU A 789 49.12 -41.69 -0.06
C LEU A 789 49.91 -40.45 0.34
N VAL A 790 49.77 -39.37 -0.42
CA VAL A 790 50.43 -38.08 -0.19
C VAL A 790 49.45 -36.95 -0.39
N CYS A 791 49.62 -35.85 0.30
CA CYS A 791 48.81 -34.65 0.09
C CYS A 791 49.11 -34.03 -1.29
N PRO A 792 48.11 -33.85 -2.18
CA PRO A 792 48.34 -33.31 -3.51
C PRO A 792 48.73 -31.83 -3.50
N VAL A 793 48.51 -31.12 -2.37
CA VAL A 793 48.79 -29.68 -2.24
C VAL A 793 50.22 -29.41 -1.74
N CYS A 794 50.71 -30.16 -0.73
CA CYS A 794 52.04 -29.91 -0.13
C CYS A 794 52.99 -31.09 -0.20
N GLY A 795 52.58 -32.21 -0.78
CA GLY A 795 53.45 -33.40 -0.95
C GLY A 795 53.73 -34.18 0.35
N THR A 796 53.15 -33.78 1.48
CA THR A 796 53.39 -34.48 2.77
C THR A 796 52.70 -35.85 2.75
N ALA A 797 53.43 -36.92 3.18
CA ALA A 797 52.79 -38.23 3.33
C ALA A 797 51.68 -38.22 4.38
N ARG A 798 50.66 -39.04 4.20
CA ARG A 798 49.46 -39.13 5.02
C ARG A 798 49.70 -39.58 6.46
#